data_fc7ee578afad36942512fd44dd08c6b2
#
_entry.id   fc7ee578afad36942512fd44dd08c6b2
#
_cell.length_a   1.000
_cell.length_b   1.000
_cell.length_c   1.000
_cell.angle_alpha   90.00
_cell.angle_beta   90.00
_cell.angle_gamma   90.00
#
_symmetry.space_group_name_H-M   'P 1'
#
loop_
_entity.id
_entity.type
_entity.pdbx_description
1 polymer ?
#
loop_
_entity_poly.entity_id
_entity_poly.type
_entity_poly.pdbx_seq_one_letter_code
_entity_poly.pdbx_strand_id
1 'polypeptide(L)'
;MQTTKERFIAALQDAETTTLANYQSSWSGLTEDQVEENRESYGENVLTKGQESSIWKRIVESIINPFTVILLLIALVSLVTNVWLAKPGEEDPTTSLIIVVLVLLSGGIRFVQELRSDKAASNLSRMIVNTATVIREGKEAEIPIDEIVVGDLIKLSAGDMIPADVVLLDSRDFFVQQSGLTGESDAVEKVCLKKATSQNLDSLLESESLAFMGTNVISGRATALVLVVGDETMMGAIEQTINTYDEPTSFEREMNTISWLLIRLMMVMVPIVFFINGLTDGDWLEAGVFALSVGVGLTPEMLPMIITASLAKGSIIMAKEKVVIKKLNAIQDLGAIDILCTDKTGTLTQDEIVLEYPLDIHGELDLSVLRRAYLNSYFQTGLKNLMDRAIISRTEREAKKHEIVRGLDQSFQKIDELPFDFERRRMSVIVKDEQGLVSMVTKGALEEMLAVSRYVEYKDEIIPLTDQVREEVLAEVAQLNEQGLRVLGVSYKSNLEEGYAFEVADEADMILTGYLAFLDPPKPSAAPAINILAEYGVATKILTGDNEKVTQAVCEKVGLDVDRILLGSDIDSLSDQELAQAVETTTVFAKLSPDQKARIILQLKANGHKVGYMGDGINDAPSMKVADVGISVDTAVDIAKETADVILLDKDLMVLEKGLVEGRKVYANMTKYIKMTVSSNFGNIFSLLFASIFLPFLPMAPIHLIVLNLVYDLSCIALPFDRVDKDFLKKPRIWEAKSITRFMAWFGPISSVFDILTFIILYFVIVPMITGYGYVHGADSAGLFIMLFQTGWFIESMWSQTMVIYMLRSPKLPFVQSRPAFAVMATTLLGALLVTFLPYGPLASLLKVAPLNALYFLLLAGVLFLYMASVTLVKHYYIGKYKEWL
;
A
#
# COMPACT_ATOMS: atom_id res chain seq x y z
N MET A 1 28.88 -30.08 -3.30
CA MET A 1 27.74 -29.33 -3.88
C MET A 1 28.21 -28.64 -5.12
N GLN A 2 27.51 -28.82 -6.26
CA GLN A 2 27.78 -28.08 -7.48
C GLN A 2 27.42 -26.63 -7.23
N THR A 3 28.21 -25.69 -7.75
CA THR A 3 27.84 -24.27 -7.65
C THR A 3 26.58 -24.02 -8.47
N THR A 4 25.77 -23.03 -8.10
CA THR A 4 24.53 -22.64 -8.82
C THR A 4 24.80 -22.45 -10.32
N LYS A 5 25.92 -21.82 -10.67
CA LYS A 5 26.35 -21.64 -12.06
C LYS A 5 26.60 -22.96 -12.79
N GLU A 6 27.16 -23.97 -12.12
CA GLU A 6 27.40 -25.32 -12.70
C GLU A 6 26.08 -26.03 -12.98
N ARG A 7 25.03 -25.83 -12.15
CA ARG A 7 23.69 -26.39 -12.40
C ARG A 7 23.06 -25.84 -13.67
N PHE A 8 23.13 -24.52 -13.89
CA PHE A 8 22.66 -23.92 -15.13
C PHE A 8 23.40 -24.40 -16.35
N ILE A 9 24.72 -24.43 -16.29
CA ILE A 9 25.57 -24.92 -17.41
C ILE A 9 25.28 -26.41 -17.73
N ALA A 10 25.13 -27.24 -16.73
CA ALA A 10 24.79 -28.65 -16.92
C ALA A 10 23.41 -28.81 -17.59
N ALA A 11 22.40 -28.05 -17.09
CA ALA A 11 21.06 -28.10 -17.66
C ALA A 11 20.98 -27.59 -19.12
N LEU A 12 21.86 -26.68 -19.52
CA LEU A 12 21.94 -26.19 -20.91
C LEU A 12 22.70 -27.14 -21.84
N GLN A 13 23.63 -27.93 -21.31
CA GLN A 13 24.48 -28.84 -22.11
C GLN A 13 23.90 -30.25 -22.25
N ASP A 14 23.07 -30.66 -21.29
CA ASP A 14 22.48 -31.99 -21.24
C ASP A 14 21.22 -32.09 -22.14
N ALA A 15 20.94 -33.29 -22.64
CA ALA A 15 19.67 -33.57 -23.25
C ALA A 15 18.53 -33.51 -22.22
N GLU A 16 17.34 -33.09 -22.63
CA GLU A 16 16.13 -32.92 -21.78
C GLU A 16 15.90 -34.15 -20.84
N THR A 17 16.00 -35.37 -21.38
CA THR A 17 15.84 -36.60 -20.58
C THR A 17 16.91 -36.77 -19.54
N THR A 18 18.14 -36.33 -19.83
CA THR A 18 19.27 -36.37 -18.88
C THR A 18 19.10 -35.29 -17.82
N THR A 19 18.64 -34.10 -18.22
CA THR A 19 18.36 -33.02 -17.29
C THR A 19 17.25 -33.41 -16.28
N LEU A 20 16.14 -33.97 -16.75
CA LEU A 20 15.09 -34.51 -15.90
C LEU A 20 15.62 -35.57 -14.93
N ALA A 21 16.44 -36.54 -15.43
CA ALA A 21 16.99 -37.59 -14.60
C ALA A 21 17.97 -37.08 -13.53
N ASN A 22 18.77 -36.05 -13.83
CA ASN A 22 19.70 -35.43 -12.89
C ASN A 22 19.00 -34.79 -11.67
N TYR A 23 17.76 -34.38 -11.83
CA TYR A 23 16.92 -33.81 -10.77
C TYR A 23 15.85 -34.79 -10.24
N GLN A 24 16.02 -36.09 -10.52
CA GLN A 24 15.10 -37.17 -10.11
C GLN A 24 13.63 -36.91 -10.59
N SER A 25 13.48 -36.16 -11.64
CA SER A 25 12.16 -35.74 -12.18
C SER A 25 11.80 -36.50 -13.46
N SER A 26 10.57 -36.46 -13.86
CA SER A 26 10.03 -37.02 -15.09
C SER A 26 8.92 -36.15 -15.64
N TRP A 27 8.40 -36.41 -16.85
CA TRP A 27 7.23 -35.69 -17.39
C TRP A 27 5.95 -35.86 -16.56
N SER A 28 5.89 -36.82 -15.65
CA SER A 28 4.85 -36.93 -14.63
C SER A 28 5.13 -36.13 -13.36
N GLY A 29 6.26 -35.42 -13.28
CA GLY A 29 6.69 -34.66 -12.10
C GLY A 29 7.26 -35.53 -10.98
N LEU A 30 7.48 -34.90 -9.82
CA LEU A 30 8.00 -35.53 -8.60
C LEU A 30 6.87 -36.26 -7.85
N THR A 31 7.27 -37.27 -7.06
CA THR A 31 6.41 -37.87 -6.01
C THR A 31 6.50 -37.09 -4.70
N GLU A 32 5.54 -37.26 -3.79
CA GLU A 32 5.57 -36.57 -2.48
C GLU A 32 6.84 -36.85 -1.66
N ASP A 33 7.34 -38.09 -1.68
CA ASP A 33 8.61 -38.46 -1.00
C ASP A 33 9.82 -37.71 -1.59
N GLN A 34 9.88 -37.58 -2.93
CA GLN A 34 10.93 -36.83 -3.61
C GLN A 34 10.86 -35.33 -3.33
N VAL A 35 9.66 -34.78 -3.21
CA VAL A 35 9.45 -33.36 -2.84
C VAL A 35 10.04 -33.06 -1.48
N GLU A 36 9.82 -33.97 -0.49
CA GLU A 36 10.34 -33.76 0.86
C GLU A 36 11.86 -33.93 0.91
N GLU A 37 12.44 -34.94 0.20
CA GLU A 37 13.89 -35.12 0.06
C GLU A 37 14.57 -33.91 -0.59
N ASN A 38 13.95 -33.35 -1.63
CA ASN A 38 14.46 -32.15 -2.32
C ASN A 38 14.34 -30.91 -1.47
N ARG A 39 13.27 -30.77 -0.66
CA ARG A 39 13.11 -29.67 0.31
C ARG A 39 14.20 -29.71 1.37
N GLU A 40 14.51 -30.89 1.92
CA GLU A 40 15.59 -31.04 2.90
C GLU A 40 16.99 -30.79 2.29
N SER A 41 17.18 -31.15 1.01
CA SER A 41 18.47 -31.05 0.33
C SER A 41 18.80 -29.67 -0.21
N TYR A 42 17.79 -28.94 -0.73
CA TYR A 42 17.96 -27.67 -1.45
C TYR A 42 17.28 -26.49 -0.75
N GLY A 43 16.50 -26.72 0.31
CA GLY A 43 15.77 -25.68 1.03
C GLY A 43 14.41 -25.35 0.44
N GLU A 44 13.75 -24.37 1.05
CA GLU A 44 12.45 -23.83 0.63
C GLU A 44 12.64 -22.68 -0.38
N ASN A 45 11.65 -22.44 -1.22
CA ASN A 45 11.67 -21.34 -2.19
C ASN A 45 11.29 -20.01 -1.54
N VAL A 46 12.05 -19.58 -0.55
CA VAL A 46 11.84 -18.34 0.22
C VAL A 46 13.07 -17.46 0.10
N LEU A 47 12.86 -16.20 -0.29
CA LEU A 47 13.90 -15.18 -0.26
C LEU A 47 14.03 -14.63 1.16
N THR A 48 15.23 -14.76 1.74
CA THR A 48 15.54 -14.12 3.03
C THR A 48 15.74 -12.63 2.81
N LYS A 49 14.70 -11.85 3.03
CA LYS A 49 14.78 -10.37 3.04
C LYS A 49 15.73 -9.94 4.15
N GLY A 50 16.95 -9.59 3.77
CA GLY A 50 18.02 -9.07 4.65
C GLY A 50 18.24 -9.88 5.92
N GLN A 51 19.43 -9.90 6.48
CA GLN A 51 19.68 -10.55 7.78
C GLN A 51 18.64 -10.04 8.78
N GLU A 52 17.76 -10.91 9.28
CA GLU A 52 16.94 -10.58 10.45
C GLU A 52 17.88 -10.02 11.51
N SER A 53 17.73 -8.73 11.81
CA SER A 53 18.59 -8.09 12.78
C SER A 53 18.45 -8.86 14.09
N SER A 54 19.57 -9.33 14.63
CA SER A 54 19.61 -10.06 15.89
C SER A 54 18.74 -9.36 16.94
N ILE A 55 17.98 -10.11 17.73
CA ILE A 55 17.14 -9.58 18.81
C ILE A 55 17.93 -8.58 19.68
N TRP A 56 19.21 -8.85 19.93
CA TRP A 56 20.09 -7.94 20.65
C TRP A 56 20.33 -6.62 19.92
N LYS A 57 20.50 -6.64 18.60
CA LYS A 57 20.65 -5.43 17.80
C LYS A 57 19.37 -4.60 17.86
N ARG A 58 18.21 -5.21 17.72
CA ARG A 58 16.88 -4.56 17.87
C ARG A 58 16.68 -3.95 19.26
N ILE A 59 17.05 -4.65 20.33
CA ILE A 59 17.00 -4.11 21.70
C ILE A 59 17.89 -2.87 21.82
N VAL A 60 19.12 -2.94 21.32
CA VAL A 60 20.07 -1.84 21.35
C VAL A 60 19.55 -0.63 20.54
N GLU A 61 19.05 -0.86 19.34
CA GLU A 61 18.48 0.18 18.48
C GLU A 61 17.21 0.83 19.08
N SER A 62 16.38 0.03 19.78
CA SER A 62 15.20 0.55 20.47
C SER A 62 15.56 1.38 21.71
N ILE A 63 16.67 1.07 22.40
CA ILE A 63 17.12 1.78 23.59
C ILE A 63 18.03 2.96 23.22
N ILE A 64 18.96 2.79 22.27
CA ILE A 64 19.94 3.82 21.88
C ILE A 64 19.41 4.63 20.69
N ASN A 65 18.93 5.82 20.99
CA ASN A 65 18.57 6.83 20.00
C ASN A 65 19.18 8.18 20.43
N PRO A 66 19.19 9.21 19.59
CA PRO A 66 19.78 10.51 19.92
C PRO A 66 19.30 11.11 21.25
N PHE A 67 18.04 10.88 21.60
CA PHE A 67 17.43 11.44 22.82
C PHE A 67 17.83 10.66 24.06
N THR A 68 17.81 9.33 24.00
CA THR A 68 18.26 8.49 25.13
C THR A 68 19.76 8.67 25.37
N VAL A 69 20.57 8.96 24.34
CA VAL A 69 21.98 9.31 24.51
C VAL A 69 22.14 10.61 25.30
N ILE A 70 21.31 11.64 25.02
CA ILE A 70 21.30 12.88 25.80
C ILE A 70 20.87 12.61 27.24
N LEU A 71 19.82 11.81 27.44
CA LEU A 71 19.38 11.42 28.79
C LEU A 71 20.47 10.67 29.56
N LEU A 72 21.18 9.74 28.94
CA LEU A 72 22.30 9.03 29.54
C LEU A 72 23.47 9.97 29.84
N LEU A 73 23.69 10.98 29.00
CA LEU A 73 24.67 12.03 29.25
C LEU A 73 24.27 12.88 30.48
N ILE A 74 22.99 13.25 30.58
CA ILE A 74 22.46 13.94 31.77
C ILE A 74 22.61 13.06 33.01
N ALA A 75 22.31 11.76 32.95
CA ALA A 75 22.51 10.83 34.04
C ALA A 75 23.99 10.73 34.45
N LEU A 76 24.90 10.72 33.50
CA LEU A 76 26.35 10.70 33.77
C LEU A 76 26.80 12.01 34.42
N VAL A 77 26.40 13.16 33.92
CA VAL A 77 26.71 14.46 34.50
C VAL A 77 26.14 14.54 35.91
N SER A 78 24.88 14.15 36.12
CA SER A 78 24.26 14.11 37.48
C SER A 78 24.98 13.14 38.42
N LEU A 79 25.48 12.01 37.92
CA LEU A 79 26.26 11.07 38.72
C LEU A 79 27.60 11.69 39.18
N VAL A 80 28.28 12.34 38.24
CA VAL A 80 29.57 13.01 38.53
C VAL A 80 29.38 14.13 39.55
N THR A 81 28.34 14.95 39.40
CA THR A 81 28.09 16.10 40.30
C THR A 81 27.56 15.70 41.66
N ASN A 82 26.58 14.78 41.70
CA ASN A 82 25.87 14.46 42.93
C ASN A 82 26.52 13.30 43.71
N VAL A 83 27.51 12.60 43.12
CA VAL A 83 28.21 11.49 43.79
C VAL A 83 29.72 11.76 43.87
N TRP A 84 30.38 12.04 42.75
CA TRP A 84 31.86 12.18 42.73
C TRP A 84 32.37 13.53 43.22
N LEU A 85 31.64 14.62 42.94
CA LEU A 85 32.01 15.98 43.37
C LEU A 85 31.24 16.43 44.60
N ALA A 86 30.30 15.62 45.10
CA ALA A 86 29.54 15.88 46.33
C ALA A 86 30.46 15.87 47.58
N LYS A 87 30.09 16.64 48.58
CA LYS A 87 30.79 16.60 49.87
C LYS A 87 30.57 15.24 50.56
N PRO A 88 31.56 14.73 51.29
CA PRO A 88 31.40 13.44 52.01
C PRO A 88 30.15 13.48 52.92
N GLY A 89 29.19 12.57 52.65
CA GLY A 89 27.92 12.45 53.37
C GLY A 89 26.71 13.13 52.73
N GLU A 90 26.90 13.84 51.59
CA GLU A 90 25.83 14.44 50.77
C GLU A 90 25.67 13.76 49.43
N GLU A 91 26.17 12.53 49.27
CA GLU A 91 26.16 11.77 48.01
C GLU A 91 24.75 11.30 47.72
N ASP A 92 24.17 11.71 46.54
CA ASP A 92 22.80 11.36 46.11
C ASP A 92 22.77 10.83 44.67
N PRO A 93 22.85 9.49 44.42
CA PRO A 93 22.78 8.91 43.11
C PRO A 93 21.35 8.80 42.55
N THR A 94 20.34 9.22 43.29
CA THR A 94 18.93 8.96 43.05
C THR A 94 18.48 9.49 41.69
N THR A 95 18.86 10.73 41.35
CA THR A 95 18.48 11.36 40.08
C THR A 95 19.03 10.58 38.87
N SER A 96 20.31 10.18 38.94
CA SER A 96 20.94 9.39 37.88
C SER A 96 20.30 8.01 37.72
N LEU A 97 19.98 7.35 38.85
CA LEU A 97 19.31 6.05 38.85
C LEU A 97 17.91 6.14 38.21
N ILE A 98 17.14 7.17 38.58
CA ILE A 98 15.79 7.38 38.04
C ILE A 98 15.86 7.59 36.53
N ILE A 99 16.78 8.41 36.03
CA ILE A 99 16.93 8.64 34.56
C ILE A 99 17.25 7.34 33.85
N VAL A 100 18.16 6.52 34.39
CA VAL A 100 18.50 5.21 33.77
C VAL A 100 17.28 4.27 33.77
N VAL A 101 16.52 4.20 34.88
CA VAL A 101 15.29 3.40 34.92
C VAL A 101 14.26 3.90 33.92
N LEU A 102 14.07 5.21 33.75
CA LEU A 102 13.15 5.80 32.79
C LEU A 102 13.59 5.51 31.34
N VAL A 103 14.89 5.57 31.03
CA VAL A 103 15.43 5.19 29.71
C VAL A 103 15.16 3.72 29.40
N LEU A 104 15.40 2.83 30.38
CA LEU A 104 15.13 1.40 30.20
C LEU A 104 13.62 1.11 30.05
N LEU A 105 12.77 1.80 30.80
CA LEU A 105 11.32 1.67 30.68
C LEU A 105 10.81 2.15 29.34
N SER A 106 11.23 3.34 28.90
CA SER A 106 10.88 3.92 27.58
C SER A 106 11.36 3.04 26.43
N GLY A 107 12.63 2.59 26.48
CA GLY A 107 13.19 1.66 25.47
C GLY A 107 12.46 0.31 25.45
N GLY A 108 12.12 -0.22 26.63
CA GLY A 108 11.37 -1.48 26.76
C GLY A 108 9.95 -1.39 26.16
N ILE A 109 9.24 -0.29 26.41
CA ILE A 109 7.91 -0.03 25.82
C ILE A 109 8.03 0.07 24.29
N ARG A 110 9.02 0.82 23.79
CA ARG A 110 9.29 0.95 22.35
C ARG A 110 9.57 -0.40 21.72
N PHE A 111 10.46 -1.20 22.29
CA PHE A 111 10.78 -2.54 21.81
C PHE A 111 9.56 -3.47 21.71
N VAL A 112 8.75 -3.53 22.76
CA VAL A 112 7.51 -4.36 22.77
C VAL A 112 6.54 -3.89 21.68
N GLN A 113 6.43 -2.59 21.48
CA GLN A 113 5.52 -2.02 20.47
C GLN A 113 6.00 -2.30 19.05
N GLU A 114 7.31 -2.17 18.81
CA GLU A 114 7.95 -2.49 17.54
C GLU A 114 7.77 -3.97 17.17
N LEU A 115 8.02 -4.87 18.14
CA LEU A 115 7.75 -6.30 17.94
C LEU A 115 6.29 -6.61 17.59
N ARG A 116 5.33 -5.92 18.24
CA ARG A 116 3.90 -6.10 17.92
C ARG A 116 3.56 -5.60 16.52
N SER A 117 4.15 -4.50 16.11
CA SER A 117 3.96 -3.89 14.80
C SER A 117 4.53 -4.77 13.69
N ASP A 118 5.76 -5.25 13.85
CA ASP A 118 6.42 -6.15 12.91
C ASP A 118 5.65 -7.47 12.74
N LYS A 119 5.19 -8.04 13.86
CA LYS A 119 4.38 -9.25 13.84
C LYS A 119 3.03 -9.04 13.13
N ALA A 120 2.41 -7.88 13.31
CA ALA A 120 1.18 -7.54 12.61
C ALA A 120 1.41 -7.40 11.10
N ALA A 121 2.48 -6.71 10.68
CA ALA A 121 2.87 -6.57 9.28
C ALA A 121 3.19 -7.93 8.63
N SER A 122 3.98 -8.77 9.29
CA SER A 122 4.32 -10.12 8.81
C SER A 122 3.09 -11.01 8.64
N ASN A 123 2.16 -11.00 9.59
CA ASN A 123 0.93 -11.79 9.49
C ASN A 123 0.04 -11.34 8.31
N LEU A 124 0.06 -10.06 7.96
CA LEU A 124 -0.72 -9.52 6.84
C LEU A 124 -0.10 -9.91 5.50
N SER A 125 1.22 -9.86 5.37
CA SER A 125 1.92 -10.29 4.16
C SER A 125 1.65 -11.76 3.83
N ARG A 126 1.45 -12.61 4.84
CA ARG A 126 1.10 -14.03 4.66
C ARG A 126 -0.35 -14.28 4.24
N MET A 127 -1.21 -13.26 4.23
CA MET A 127 -2.59 -13.42 3.72
C MET A 127 -2.68 -13.39 2.20
N ILE A 128 -1.62 -12.95 1.53
CA ILE A 128 -1.50 -12.93 0.07
C ILE A 128 -0.54 -14.06 -0.31
N VAL A 129 -1.08 -15.09 -0.91
CA VAL A 129 -0.31 -16.23 -1.38
C VAL A 129 -0.25 -16.17 -2.89
N ASN A 130 0.96 -15.99 -3.44
CA ASN A 130 1.19 -16.23 -4.86
C ASN A 130 1.28 -17.74 -5.07
N THR A 131 0.64 -18.26 -6.09
CA THR A 131 0.58 -19.69 -6.42
C THR A 131 1.25 -19.96 -7.74
N ALA A 132 1.66 -21.19 -7.97
CA ALA A 132 2.16 -21.66 -9.26
C ALA A 132 1.56 -23.04 -9.58
N THR A 133 1.33 -23.28 -10.87
CA THR A 133 0.83 -24.57 -11.34
C THR A 133 2.00 -25.55 -11.53
N VAL A 134 2.02 -26.58 -10.72
CA VAL A 134 3.02 -27.67 -10.81
C VAL A 134 2.41 -28.97 -11.34
N ILE A 135 3.25 -29.82 -11.91
CA ILE A 135 2.91 -31.19 -12.28
C ILE A 135 3.61 -32.12 -11.29
N ARG A 136 2.85 -32.82 -10.44
CA ARG A 136 3.33 -33.86 -9.53
C ARG A 136 2.49 -35.12 -9.70
N GLU A 137 3.11 -36.28 -9.77
CA GLU A 137 2.45 -37.58 -9.96
C GLU A 137 1.49 -37.61 -11.19
N GLY A 138 1.83 -36.90 -12.25
CA GLY A 138 1.01 -36.79 -13.47
C GLY A 138 -0.27 -35.94 -13.34
N LYS A 139 -0.42 -35.20 -12.22
CA LYS A 139 -1.55 -34.30 -11.98
C LYS A 139 -1.07 -32.86 -11.89
N GLU A 140 -1.86 -31.96 -12.46
CA GLU A 140 -1.67 -30.52 -12.27
C GLU A 140 -2.25 -30.10 -10.92
N ALA A 141 -1.48 -29.37 -10.15
CA ALA A 141 -1.90 -28.80 -8.88
C ALA A 141 -1.41 -27.36 -8.77
N GLU A 142 -2.25 -26.51 -8.22
CA GLU A 142 -1.87 -25.13 -7.88
C GLU A 142 -1.37 -25.13 -6.43
N ILE A 143 -0.10 -24.75 -6.23
CA ILE A 143 0.54 -24.71 -4.92
C ILE A 143 1.11 -23.32 -4.61
N PRO A 144 1.27 -22.94 -3.33
CA PRO A 144 2.03 -21.76 -2.95
C PRO A 144 3.44 -21.77 -3.52
N ILE A 145 3.93 -20.59 -3.94
CA ILE A 145 5.29 -20.46 -4.52
C ILE A 145 6.39 -20.93 -3.55
N ASP A 146 6.21 -20.72 -2.26
CA ASP A 146 7.15 -21.14 -1.22
C ASP A 146 7.26 -22.66 -1.04
N GLU A 147 6.27 -23.43 -1.53
CA GLU A 147 6.27 -24.90 -1.52
C GLU A 147 6.94 -25.55 -2.75
N ILE A 148 7.42 -24.76 -3.71
CA ILE A 148 8.15 -25.22 -4.89
C ILE A 148 9.53 -25.72 -4.46
N VAL A 149 9.94 -26.86 -5.04
CA VAL A 149 11.27 -27.45 -4.79
C VAL A 149 12.05 -27.64 -6.08
N VAL A 150 13.36 -27.79 -5.96
CA VAL A 150 14.22 -28.14 -7.11
C VAL A 150 13.75 -29.48 -7.70
N GLY A 151 13.61 -29.54 -9.02
CA GLY A 151 13.11 -30.73 -9.73
C GLY A 151 11.60 -30.70 -10.02
N ASP A 152 10.84 -29.76 -9.49
CA ASP A 152 9.43 -29.58 -9.86
C ASP A 152 9.28 -29.21 -11.33
N LEU A 153 8.23 -29.74 -11.96
CA LEU A 153 7.77 -29.29 -13.26
C LEU A 153 6.69 -28.24 -13.07
N ILE A 154 6.92 -27.04 -13.61
CA ILE A 154 5.95 -25.94 -13.55
C ILE A 154 5.38 -25.64 -14.94
N LYS A 155 4.11 -25.22 -14.95
CA LYS A 155 3.46 -24.66 -16.15
C LYS A 155 3.41 -23.14 -16.00
N LEU A 156 3.84 -22.46 -17.05
CA LEU A 156 3.87 -21.00 -17.14
C LEU A 156 3.00 -20.54 -18.31
N SER A 157 2.22 -19.52 -18.05
CA SER A 157 1.29 -18.90 -19.01
C SER A 157 1.38 -17.36 -18.92
N ALA A 158 0.87 -16.67 -19.91
CA ALA A 158 0.83 -15.20 -19.92
C ALA A 158 0.17 -14.65 -18.63
N GLY A 159 0.85 -13.75 -17.93
CA GLY A 159 0.44 -13.16 -16.66
C GLY A 159 1.09 -13.77 -15.44
N ASP A 160 1.70 -14.96 -15.54
CA ASP A 160 2.37 -15.60 -14.43
C ASP A 160 3.72 -14.92 -14.14
N MET A 161 4.06 -14.86 -12.87
CA MET A 161 5.42 -14.56 -12.43
C MET A 161 6.20 -15.88 -12.36
N ILE A 162 7.43 -15.88 -12.89
CA ILE A 162 8.31 -17.06 -12.80
C ILE A 162 8.74 -17.24 -11.35
N PRO A 163 8.38 -18.38 -10.71
CA PRO A 163 8.47 -18.51 -9.27
C PRO A 163 9.84 -18.94 -8.75
N ALA A 164 10.71 -19.44 -9.64
CA ALA A 164 12.04 -19.96 -9.34
C ALA A 164 12.91 -19.86 -10.60
N ASP A 165 14.22 -20.11 -10.51
CA ASP A 165 15.05 -20.17 -11.72
C ASP A 165 14.87 -21.52 -12.42
N VAL A 166 14.50 -21.48 -13.69
CA VAL A 166 14.02 -22.64 -14.43
C VAL A 166 14.68 -22.80 -15.79
N VAL A 167 14.66 -24.04 -16.31
CA VAL A 167 14.98 -24.34 -17.70
C VAL A 167 13.72 -24.79 -18.46
N LEU A 168 13.53 -24.26 -19.66
CA LEU A 168 12.36 -24.53 -20.48
C LEU A 168 12.51 -25.88 -21.20
N LEU A 169 11.56 -26.80 -20.97
CA LEU A 169 11.48 -28.11 -21.61
C LEU A 169 10.57 -28.10 -22.83
N ASP A 170 9.43 -27.38 -22.75
CA ASP A 170 8.52 -27.10 -23.84
C ASP A 170 8.12 -25.65 -23.83
N SER A 171 8.06 -25.01 -24.99
CA SER A 171 7.67 -23.60 -25.11
C SER A 171 7.01 -23.31 -26.45
N ARG A 172 6.01 -22.41 -26.43
CA ARG A 172 5.36 -21.88 -27.64
C ARG A 172 5.12 -20.38 -27.48
N ASP A 173 5.70 -19.60 -28.39
CA ASP A 173 5.60 -18.13 -28.45
C ASP A 173 5.77 -17.48 -27.06
N PHE A 174 6.78 -17.97 -26.32
CA PHE A 174 6.98 -17.66 -24.93
C PHE A 174 7.91 -16.45 -24.77
N PHE A 175 7.32 -15.32 -24.40
CA PHE A 175 8.02 -14.05 -24.19
C PHE A 175 8.02 -13.67 -22.72
N VAL A 176 9.20 -13.29 -22.21
CA VAL A 176 9.43 -12.97 -20.81
C VAL A 176 10.01 -11.57 -20.69
N GLN A 177 9.47 -10.77 -19.80
CA GLN A 177 10.02 -9.47 -19.42
C GLN A 177 11.01 -9.65 -18.26
N GLN A 178 12.27 -9.32 -18.51
CA GLN A 178 13.37 -9.48 -17.54
C GLN A 178 13.85 -8.14 -16.94
N SER A 179 13.05 -7.09 -17.01
CA SER A 179 13.44 -5.73 -16.58
C SER A 179 13.94 -5.64 -15.14
N GLY A 180 13.43 -6.50 -14.25
CA GLY A 180 13.88 -6.58 -12.85
C GLY A 180 15.33 -7.06 -12.67
N LEU A 181 15.86 -7.78 -13.65
CA LEU A 181 17.23 -8.34 -13.64
C LEU A 181 18.19 -7.60 -14.57
N THR A 182 17.70 -7.20 -15.75
CA THR A 182 18.54 -6.60 -16.80
C THR A 182 18.41 -5.08 -16.91
N GLY A 183 17.33 -4.51 -16.38
CA GLY A 183 16.95 -3.11 -16.57
C GLY A 183 16.27 -2.81 -17.93
N GLU A 184 16.26 -3.78 -18.86
CA GLU A 184 15.65 -3.65 -20.19
C GLU A 184 14.15 -3.95 -20.13
N SER A 185 13.34 -3.08 -20.74
CA SER A 185 11.87 -3.21 -20.69
C SER A 185 11.30 -4.11 -21.76
N ASP A 186 12.07 -4.41 -22.81
CA ASP A 186 11.62 -5.21 -23.94
C ASP A 186 11.42 -6.67 -23.53
N ALA A 187 10.36 -7.29 -24.06
CA ALA A 187 10.11 -8.70 -23.84
C ALA A 187 11.07 -9.55 -24.71
N VAL A 188 11.69 -10.55 -24.09
CA VAL A 188 12.66 -11.44 -24.73
C VAL A 188 11.99 -12.77 -25.01
N GLU A 189 12.10 -13.25 -26.26
CA GLU A 189 11.64 -14.58 -26.63
C GLU A 189 12.53 -15.66 -25.98
N LYS A 190 11.89 -16.65 -25.36
CA LYS A 190 12.54 -17.80 -24.75
C LYS A 190 12.04 -19.09 -25.38
N VAL A 191 12.97 -19.95 -25.74
CA VAL A 191 12.67 -21.21 -26.41
C VAL A 191 13.11 -22.41 -25.59
N CYS A 192 12.46 -23.55 -25.81
CA CYS A 192 12.87 -24.78 -25.13
C CYS A 192 14.25 -25.29 -25.56
N LEU A 193 14.89 -26.11 -24.75
CA LEU A 193 16.23 -26.68 -24.99
C LEU A 193 16.42 -27.27 -26.39
N LYS A 194 15.37 -27.89 -26.96
CA LYS A 194 15.42 -28.51 -28.31
C LYS A 194 15.49 -27.49 -29.44
N LYS A 195 15.01 -26.28 -29.25
CA LYS A 195 14.91 -25.24 -30.28
C LYS A 195 15.98 -24.15 -30.15
N ALA A 196 16.71 -24.13 -29.03
CA ALA A 196 17.73 -23.11 -28.80
C ALA A 196 18.84 -23.17 -29.85
N THR A 197 19.11 -22.06 -30.52
CA THR A 197 20.11 -21.92 -31.55
C THR A 197 21.44 -21.42 -31.03
N SER A 198 21.45 -20.68 -29.94
CA SER A 198 22.65 -20.22 -29.27
C SER A 198 22.50 -20.31 -27.75
N GLN A 199 23.47 -21.00 -27.11
CA GLN A 199 23.57 -21.05 -25.64
C GLN A 199 24.72 -20.15 -25.21
N ASN A 200 24.44 -18.96 -24.72
CA ASN A 200 25.46 -18.08 -24.19
C ASN A 200 25.81 -18.50 -22.75
N LEU A 201 26.89 -19.29 -22.63
CA LEU A 201 27.38 -19.78 -21.33
C LEU A 201 28.14 -18.73 -20.52
N ASP A 202 28.53 -17.63 -21.14
CA ASP A 202 29.21 -16.52 -20.48
C ASP A 202 28.22 -15.55 -19.79
N SER A 203 27.03 -15.37 -20.40
CA SER A 203 25.94 -14.57 -19.86
C SER A 203 24.66 -15.40 -19.73
N LEU A 204 24.42 -15.97 -18.55
CA LEU A 204 23.24 -16.80 -18.27
C LEU A 204 21.91 -16.07 -18.50
N LEU A 205 21.85 -14.75 -18.24
CA LEU A 205 20.64 -13.93 -18.44
C LEU A 205 20.23 -13.83 -19.91
N GLU A 206 21.19 -13.93 -20.84
CA GLU A 206 20.95 -13.92 -22.28
C GLU A 206 20.61 -15.31 -22.85
N SER A 207 20.61 -16.36 -22.02
CA SER A 207 20.29 -17.71 -22.48
C SER A 207 18.85 -17.77 -22.98
N GLU A 208 18.65 -18.36 -24.14
CA GLU A 208 17.34 -18.54 -24.76
C GLU A 208 16.44 -19.53 -24.00
N SER A 209 17.02 -20.46 -23.23
CA SER A 209 16.28 -21.56 -22.59
C SER A 209 16.17 -21.45 -21.06
N LEU A 210 16.74 -20.41 -20.47
CA LEU A 210 16.61 -20.14 -19.05
C LEU A 210 15.61 -18.99 -18.79
N ALA A 211 14.81 -19.15 -17.75
CA ALA A 211 13.93 -18.12 -17.24
C ALA A 211 14.13 -18.01 -15.71
N PHE A 212 14.07 -16.80 -15.18
CA PHE A 212 14.56 -16.49 -13.86
C PHE A 212 13.45 -16.00 -12.92
N MET A 213 13.59 -16.31 -11.64
CA MET A 213 12.69 -15.88 -10.58
C MET A 213 12.43 -14.37 -10.62
N GLY A 214 11.16 -13.98 -10.43
CA GLY A 214 10.76 -12.57 -10.38
C GLY A 214 10.62 -11.89 -11.74
N THR A 215 10.81 -12.62 -12.85
CA THR A 215 10.50 -12.16 -14.20
C THR A 215 9.07 -12.55 -14.60
N ASN A 216 8.46 -11.84 -15.55
CA ASN A 216 7.04 -11.99 -15.86
C ASN A 216 6.82 -12.54 -17.27
N VAL A 217 5.89 -13.46 -17.40
CA VAL A 217 5.46 -14.00 -18.70
C VAL A 217 4.51 -13.02 -19.38
N ILE A 218 4.91 -12.47 -20.52
CA ILE A 218 4.10 -11.51 -21.29
C ILE A 218 3.15 -12.22 -22.24
N SER A 219 3.65 -13.26 -22.93
CA SER A 219 2.83 -14.02 -23.88
C SER A 219 3.28 -15.47 -23.98
N GLY A 220 2.44 -16.33 -24.56
CA GLY A 220 2.73 -17.73 -24.80
C GLY A 220 2.59 -18.62 -23.58
N ARG A 221 3.19 -19.80 -23.67
CA ARG A 221 3.17 -20.81 -22.60
C ARG A 221 4.46 -21.63 -22.61
N ALA A 222 4.81 -22.15 -21.43
CA ALA A 222 5.93 -23.07 -21.31
C ALA A 222 5.69 -24.12 -20.22
N THR A 223 6.39 -25.26 -20.34
CA THR A 223 6.62 -26.22 -19.27
C THR A 223 8.09 -26.17 -18.93
N ALA A 224 8.41 -25.94 -17.66
CA ALA A 224 9.77 -25.70 -17.21
C ALA A 224 10.13 -26.58 -16.00
N LEU A 225 11.41 -26.92 -15.88
CA LEU A 225 11.98 -27.63 -14.74
C LEU A 225 12.67 -26.65 -13.79
N VAL A 226 12.35 -26.72 -12.52
CA VAL A 226 12.98 -25.89 -11.48
C VAL A 226 14.40 -26.37 -11.20
N LEU A 227 15.38 -25.46 -11.39
CA LEU A 227 16.81 -25.73 -11.17
C LEU A 227 17.30 -25.20 -9.84
N VAL A 228 16.82 -24.02 -9.43
CA VAL A 228 17.28 -23.28 -8.26
C VAL A 228 16.10 -22.58 -7.58
N VAL A 229 16.09 -22.58 -6.25
CA VAL A 229 15.04 -22.00 -5.42
C VAL A 229 15.60 -21.01 -4.38
N GLY A 230 14.79 -20.11 -3.89
CA GLY A 230 15.07 -19.21 -2.77
C GLY A 230 16.30 -18.33 -2.97
N ASP A 231 17.11 -18.22 -1.94
CA ASP A 231 18.30 -17.34 -1.89
C ASP A 231 19.40 -17.70 -2.90
N GLU A 232 19.41 -18.92 -3.43
CA GLU A 232 20.35 -19.34 -4.45
C GLU A 232 19.98 -18.88 -5.86
N THR A 233 18.76 -18.36 -6.10
CA THR A 233 18.32 -17.83 -7.39
C THR A 233 19.09 -16.56 -7.78
N MET A 234 19.01 -16.19 -9.06
CA MET A 234 19.60 -14.92 -9.55
C MET A 234 19.01 -13.70 -8.82
N MET A 235 17.71 -13.72 -8.55
CA MET A 235 17.05 -12.66 -7.78
C MET A 235 17.51 -12.64 -6.32
N GLY A 236 17.65 -13.81 -5.68
CA GLY A 236 18.15 -13.95 -4.32
C GLY A 236 19.57 -13.40 -4.15
N ALA A 237 20.45 -13.67 -5.11
CA ALA A 237 21.82 -13.14 -5.13
C ALA A 237 21.85 -11.62 -5.26
N ILE A 238 20.92 -11.04 -6.04
CA ILE A 238 20.75 -9.59 -6.20
C ILE A 238 20.22 -8.97 -4.90
N GLU A 239 19.16 -9.54 -4.30
CA GLU A 239 18.58 -9.03 -3.04
C GLU A 239 19.58 -9.02 -1.87
N GLN A 240 20.45 -10.01 -1.78
CA GLN A 240 21.52 -10.02 -0.76
C GLN A 240 22.56 -8.91 -0.96
N THR A 241 22.74 -8.44 -2.19
CA THR A 241 23.77 -7.44 -2.55
C THR A 241 23.22 -6.02 -2.50
N ILE A 242 21.93 -5.82 -2.74
CA ILE A 242 21.28 -4.52 -2.72
C ILE A 242 20.85 -4.20 -1.28
N ASN A 243 21.58 -3.26 -0.65
CA ASN A 243 21.02 -2.51 0.45
C ASN A 243 19.86 -1.68 -0.15
N THR A 244 18.62 -2.11 0.06
CA THR A 244 17.42 -1.43 -0.40
C THR A 244 17.36 -0.03 0.20
N TYR A 245 17.80 0.96 -0.57
CA TYR A 245 17.45 2.35 -0.35
C TYR A 245 16.03 2.52 -0.93
N ASP A 246 15.02 2.31 -0.10
CA ASP A 246 13.67 2.75 -0.42
C ASP A 246 13.65 4.28 -0.48
N GLU A 247 13.19 4.84 -1.58
CA GLU A 247 12.98 6.30 -1.65
C GLU A 247 11.94 6.70 -0.57
N PRO A 248 12.26 7.75 0.24
CA PRO A 248 11.35 8.18 1.28
C PRO A 248 10.01 8.62 0.68
N THR A 249 8.94 8.12 1.24
CA THR A 249 7.57 8.48 0.87
C THR A 249 7.30 9.98 1.07
N SER A 250 6.23 10.49 0.46
CA SER A 250 5.79 11.89 0.66
C SER A 250 5.58 12.20 2.14
N PHE A 251 5.02 11.25 2.88
CA PHE A 251 4.83 11.35 4.32
C PHE A 251 6.16 11.43 5.10
N GLU A 252 7.11 10.58 4.80
CA GLU A 252 8.42 10.59 5.46
C GLU A 252 9.19 11.89 5.22
N ARG A 253 9.09 12.44 4.01
CA ARG A 253 9.67 13.77 3.70
C ARG A 253 9.05 14.89 4.53
N GLU A 254 7.71 14.91 4.66
CA GLU A 254 7.01 15.91 5.46
C GLU A 254 7.29 15.73 6.96
N MET A 255 7.37 14.48 7.45
CA MET A 255 7.74 14.18 8.84
C MET A 255 9.17 14.61 9.16
N ASN A 256 10.11 14.40 8.25
CA ASN A 256 11.46 14.92 8.37
C ASN A 256 11.48 16.45 8.44
N THR A 257 10.64 17.12 7.67
CA THR A 257 10.51 18.59 7.69
C THR A 257 10.03 19.08 9.07
N ILE A 258 9.04 18.42 9.66
CA ILE A 258 8.54 18.73 11.02
C ILE A 258 9.63 18.46 12.07
N SER A 259 10.31 17.33 11.97
CA SER A 259 11.41 16.98 12.89
C SER A 259 12.53 18.02 12.83
N TRP A 260 12.93 18.46 11.63
CA TRP A 260 13.92 19.53 11.47
C TRP A 260 13.45 20.89 12.00
N LEU A 261 12.15 21.21 11.90
CA LEU A 261 11.58 22.40 12.50
C LEU A 261 11.77 22.39 14.02
N LEU A 262 11.44 21.26 14.66
CA LEU A 262 11.59 21.10 16.12
C LEU A 262 13.07 21.14 16.56
N ILE A 263 13.95 20.48 15.81
CA ILE A 263 15.40 20.51 16.07
C ILE A 263 15.94 21.95 15.97
N ARG A 264 15.54 22.73 14.96
CA ARG A 264 15.95 24.13 14.84
C ARG A 264 15.46 24.96 16.01
N LEU A 265 14.21 24.76 16.45
CA LEU A 265 13.65 25.42 17.60
C LEU A 265 14.45 25.09 18.87
N MET A 266 14.77 23.81 19.08
CA MET A 266 15.62 23.34 20.19
C MET A 266 17.01 23.96 20.16
N MET A 267 17.68 23.98 18.98
CA MET A 267 19.02 24.58 18.83
C MET A 267 19.08 26.07 19.20
N VAL A 268 17.97 26.79 19.09
CA VAL A 268 17.87 28.20 19.49
C VAL A 268 17.52 28.31 20.98
N MET A 269 16.56 27.52 21.47
CA MET A 269 15.99 27.67 22.80
C MET A 269 16.89 27.13 23.90
N VAL A 270 17.56 26.00 23.68
CA VAL A 270 18.44 25.39 24.72
C VAL A 270 19.61 26.33 25.12
N PRO A 271 20.34 26.95 24.19
CA PRO A 271 21.36 27.96 24.58
C PRO A 271 20.78 29.18 25.31
N ILE A 272 19.59 29.66 24.88
CA ILE A 272 18.96 30.80 25.54
C ILE A 272 18.62 30.45 26.98
N VAL A 273 17.99 29.31 27.24
CA VAL A 273 17.66 28.82 28.60
C VAL A 273 18.93 28.62 29.43
N PHE A 274 19.97 28.04 28.84
CA PHE A 274 21.28 27.84 29.49
C PHE A 274 21.87 29.14 29.97
N PHE A 275 21.99 30.13 29.08
CA PHE A 275 22.59 31.41 29.43
C PHE A 275 21.76 32.21 30.45
N ILE A 276 20.44 32.23 30.30
CA ILE A 276 19.57 32.92 31.25
C ILE A 276 19.70 32.32 32.64
N ASN A 277 19.54 31.02 32.81
CA ASN A 277 19.64 30.40 34.15
C ASN A 277 21.06 30.46 34.72
N GLY A 278 22.10 30.26 33.90
CA GLY A 278 23.47 30.41 34.33
C GLY A 278 23.81 31.81 34.82
N LEU A 279 23.23 32.86 34.25
CA LEU A 279 23.42 34.25 34.68
C LEU A 279 22.56 34.60 35.92
N THR A 280 21.37 33.98 36.06
CA THR A 280 20.42 34.27 37.13
C THR A 280 20.82 33.57 38.42
N ASP A 281 21.14 32.28 38.38
CA ASP A 281 21.44 31.44 39.56
C ASP A 281 22.94 31.33 39.84
N GLY A 282 23.81 31.63 38.86
CA GLY A 282 25.26 31.52 39.00
C GLY A 282 25.80 30.09 38.95
N ASP A 283 24.92 29.07 38.94
CA ASP A 283 25.30 27.66 38.79
C ASP A 283 25.15 27.20 37.31
N TRP A 284 26.26 27.32 36.60
CA TRP A 284 26.34 26.95 35.18
C TRP A 284 26.13 25.46 34.92
N LEU A 285 26.44 24.63 35.92
CA LEU A 285 26.28 23.19 35.78
C LEU A 285 24.80 22.77 35.86
N GLU A 286 24.10 23.27 36.89
CA GLU A 286 22.67 23.05 37.05
C GLU A 286 21.89 23.66 35.88
N ALA A 287 22.25 24.85 35.43
CA ALA A 287 21.70 25.49 34.23
C ALA A 287 21.91 24.63 33.00
N GLY A 288 23.06 23.97 32.85
CA GLY A 288 23.38 23.06 31.74
C GLY A 288 22.52 21.80 31.74
N VAL A 289 22.39 21.14 32.89
CA VAL A 289 21.53 19.95 33.05
C VAL A 289 20.06 20.30 32.80
N PHE A 290 19.61 21.45 33.30
CA PHE A 290 18.27 21.93 33.06
C PHE A 290 18.00 22.22 31.59
N ALA A 291 18.87 22.97 30.93
CA ALA A 291 18.77 23.32 29.51
C ALA A 291 18.75 22.06 28.60
N LEU A 292 19.59 21.07 28.91
CA LEU A 292 19.58 19.78 28.23
C LEU A 292 18.26 19.02 28.46
N SER A 293 17.73 19.03 29.68
CA SER A 293 16.45 18.40 30.01
C SER A 293 15.27 19.05 29.27
N VAL A 294 15.30 20.39 29.14
CA VAL A 294 14.36 21.15 28.31
C VAL A 294 14.46 20.70 26.87
N GLY A 295 15.67 20.55 26.31
CA GLY A 295 15.89 20.08 24.96
C GLY A 295 15.30 18.69 24.71
N VAL A 296 15.47 17.75 25.64
CA VAL A 296 14.87 16.41 25.56
C VAL A 296 13.34 16.51 25.64
N GLY A 297 12.79 17.30 26.54
CA GLY A 297 11.34 17.45 26.72
C GLY A 297 10.62 18.10 25.53
N LEU A 298 11.37 18.78 24.62
CA LEU A 298 10.82 19.39 23.42
C LEU A 298 10.66 18.42 22.25
N THR A 299 11.30 17.27 22.30
CA THR A 299 11.30 16.30 21.22
C THR A 299 10.20 15.24 21.46
N PRO A 300 9.30 15.05 20.48
CA PRO A 300 8.26 14.02 20.61
C PRO A 300 8.87 12.63 20.38
N GLU A 301 9.44 12.03 21.42
CA GLU A 301 10.12 10.73 21.35
C GLU A 301 9.23 9.60 20.85
N MET A 302 7.94 9.66 21.20
CA MET A 302 6.95 8.63 20.84
C MET A 302 6.32 8.83 19.46
N LEU A 303 6.69 9.89 18.71
CA LEU A 303 6.07 10.19 17.43
C LEU A 303 6.19 9.06 16.41
N PRO A 304 7.38 8.49 16.13
CA PRO A 304 7.49 7.37 15.19
C PRO A 304 6.66 6.15 15.64
N MET A 305 6.70 5.86 16.94
CA MET A 305 5.98 4.72 17.52
C MET A 305 4.45 4.86 17.38
N ILE A 306 3.88 6.03 17.67
CA ILE A 306 2.43 6.26 17.56
C ILE A 306 1.97 6.21 16.09
N ILE A 307 2.81 6.69 15.17
CA ILE A 307 2.58 6.58 13.73
C ILE A 307 2.51 5.10 13.33
N THR A 308 3.55 4.33 13.66
CA THR A 308 3.63 2.90 13.31
C THR A 308 2.48 2.12 13.97
N ALA A 309 2.14 2.42 15.23
CA ALA A 309 0.99 1.81 15.90
C ALA A 309 -0.35 2.16 15.23
N SER A 310 -0.50 3.39 14.72
CA SER A 310 -1.69 3.81 13.98
C SER A 310 -1.82 3.07 12.65
N LEU A 311 -0.72 2.93 11.92
CA LEU A 311 -0.66 2.19 10.65
C LEU A 311 -0.93 0.70 10.87
N ALA A 312 -0.27 0.08 11.83
CA ALA A 312 -0.47 -1.34 12.15
C ALA A 312 -1.91 -1.63 12.59
N LYS A 313 -2.50 -0.78 13.43
CA LYS A 313 -3.91 -0.90 13.80
C LYS A 313 -4.84 -0.75 12.58
N GLY A 314 -4.60 0.28 11.76
CA GLY A 314 -5.37 0.51 10.53
C GLY A 314 -5.33 -0.69 9.61
N SER A 315 -4.15 -1.22 9.35
CA SER A 315 -3.92 -2.40 8.53
C SER A 315 -4.68 -3.65 9.05
N ILE A 316 -4.68 -3.91 10.38
CA ILE A 316 -5.45 -5.01 10.98
C ILE A 316 -6.96 -4.82 10.78
N ILE A 317 -7.47 -3.59 10.92
CA ILE A 317 -8.89 -3.30 10.71
C ILE A 317 -9.25 -3.45 9.23
N MET A 318 -8.43 -2.93 8.33
CA MET A 318 -8.60 -3.05 6.88
C MET A 318 -8.63 -4.53 6.44
N ALA A 319 -7.73 -5.36 6.96
CA ALA A 319 -7.70 -6.78 6.65
C ALA A 319 -9.00 -7.51 7.08
N LYS A 320 -9.61 -7.12 8.22
CA LYS A 320 -10.93 -7.64 8.63
C LYS A 320 -12.06 -7.22 7.70
N GLU A 321 -11.91 -6.05 7.06
CA GLU A 321 -12.82 -5.55 6.02
C GLU A 321 -12.40 -6.00 4.61
N LYS A 322 -11.50 -7.01 4.52
CA LYS A 322 -11.04 -7.63 3.27
C LYS A 322 -10.15 -6.73 2.41
N VAL A 323 -9.49 -5.76 3.00
CA VAL A 323 -8.48 -4.89 2.37
C VAL A 323 -7.12 -5.21 2.96
N VAL A 324 -6.26 -5.87 2.20
CA VAL A 324 -4.90 -6.25 2.63
C VAL A 324 -3.91 -5.23 2.13
N ILE A 325 -3.08 -4.72 3.03
CA ILE A 325 -2.07 -3.71 2.75
C ILE A 325 -0.70 -4.38 2.65
N LYS A 326 -0.06 -4.30 1.48
CA LYS A 326 1.31 -4.81 1.28
C LYS A 326 2.37 -3.86 1.85
N LYS A 327 2.18 -2.55 1.65
CA LYS A 327 3.07 -1.51 2.19
C LYS A 327 2.30 -0.62 3.17
N LEU A 328 2.69 -0.59 4.44
CA LEU A 328 1.99 0.14 5.51
C LEU A 328 1.78 1.63 5.17
N ASN A 329 2.72 2.24 4.48
CA ASN A 329 2.64 3.65 4.09
C ASN A 329 1.49 3.92 3.09
N ALA A 330 1.09 2.92 2.27
CA ALA A 330 -0.03 3.03 1.34
C ALA A 330 -1.38 3.30 2.03
N ILE A 331 -1.51 2.99 3.32
CA ILE A 331 -2.73 3.30 4.10
C ILE A 331 -3.07 4.79 4.05
N GLN A 332 -2.06 5.62 4.15
CA GLN A 332 -2.23 7.08 4.16
C GLN A 332 -2.57 7.61 2.77
N ASP A 333 -1.84 7.13 1.77
CA ASP A 333 -2.07 7.53 0.38
C ASP A 333 -3.45 7.05 -0.08
N LEU A 334 -3.90 5.85 0.32
CA LEU A 334 -5.27 5.37 0.07
C LEU A 334 -6.33 6.30 0.69
N GLY A 335 -6.10 6.80 1.90
CA GLY A 335 -6.99 7.77 2.54
C GLY A 335 -6.98 9.15 1.86
N ALA A 336 -5.92 9.49 1.16
CA ALA A 336 -5.69 10.79 0.52
C ALA A 336 -6.18 10.86 -0.94
N ILE A 337 -6.48 9.74 -1.60
CA ILE A 337 -6.93 9.73 -2.99
C ILE A 337 -8.17 10.62 -3.18
N ASP A 338 -8.15 11.41 -4.25
CA ASP A 338 -9.27 12.23 -4.73
C ASP A 338 -9.73 11.81 -6.13
N ILE A 339 -8.90 11.04 -6.85
CA ILE A 339 -9.26 10.40 -8.11
C ILE A 339 -8.98 8.90 -8.02
N LEU A 340 -9.98 8.08 -8.36
CA LEU A 340 -9.85 6.65 -8.60
C LEU A 340 -9.93 6.39 -10.10
N CYS A 341 -8.81 5.97 -10.69
CA CYS A 341 -8.78 5.43 -12.03
C CYS A 341 -8.98 3.91 -11.97
N THR A 342 -9.82 3.37 -12.82
CA THR A 342 -10.06 1.92 -12.86
C THR A 342 -10.27 1.43 -14.29
N ASP A 343 -9.87 0.17 -14.55
CA ASP A 343 -10.33 -0.49 -15.76
C ASP A 343 -11.84 -0.78 -15.66
N LYS A 344 -12.50 -0.92 -16.80
CA LYS A 344 -13.92 -1.25 -16.89
C LYS A 344 -14.15 -2.72 -16.56
N THR A 345 -13.42 -3.60 -17.25
CA THR A 345 -13.65 -5.05 -17.28
C THR A 345 -13.26 -5.67 -15.95
N GLY A 346 -14.14 -6.51 -15.40
CA GLY A 346 -13.92 -7.19 -14.14
C GLY A 346 -14.00 -6.28 -12.90
N THR A 347 -13.90 -4.96 -13.03
CA THR A 347 -14.03 -4.01 -11.90
C THR A 347 -15.46 -3.45 -11.81
N LEU A 348 -15.94 -2.81 -12.88
CA LEU A 348 -17.32 -2.31 -12.95
C LEU A 348 -18.30 -3.39 -13.41
N THR A 349 -17.80 -4.37 -14.19
CA THR A 349 -18.59 -5.46 -14.74
C THR A 349 -18.34 -6.75 -13.97
N GLN A 350 -19.25 -7.72 -14.10
CA GLN A 350 -19.12 -9.03 -13.48
C GLN A 350 -17.96 -9.81 -14.13
N ASP A 351 -17.39 -10.77 -13.39
CA ASP A 351 -16.38 -11.69 -13.93
C ASP A 351 -17.00 -12.79 -14.80
N GLU A 352 -18.24 -12.61 -15.24
CA GLU A 352 -18.98 -13.52 -16.09
C GLU A 352 -19.45 -12.77 -17.32
N ILE A 353 -18.95 -13.22 -18.49
CA ILE A 353 -19.38 -12.73 -19.79
C ILE A 353 -20.43 -13.72 -20.32
N VAL A 354 -21.51 -13.20 -20.86
CA VAL A 354 -22.58 -14.03 -21.45
C VAL A 354 -22.54 -13.85 -22.98
N LEU A 355 -22.44 -14.98 -23.72
CA LEU A 355 -22.66 -14.97 -25.16
C LEU A 355 -24.17 -14.84 -25.43
N GLU A 356 -24.56 -13.64 -25.86
CA GLU A 356 -25.98 -13.33 -26.13
C GLU A 356 -26.40 -13.86 -27.50
N TYR A 357 -25.66 -13.45 -28.56
CA TYR A 357 -26.02 -13.77 -29.92
C TYR A 357 -24.83 -14.27 -30.76
N PRO A 358 -24.90 -15.49 -31.36
CA PRO A 358 -24.06 -15.85 -32.50
C PRO A 358 -24.78 -15.39 -33.78
N LEU A 359 -24.15 -14.49 -34.54
CA LEU A 359 -24.78 -13.80 -35.66
C LEU A 359 -23.99 -14.02 -36.97
N ASP A 360 -24.70 -14.17 -38.08
CA ASP A 360 -24.10 -14.14 -39.42
C ASP A 360 -23.70 -12.70 -39.84
N ILE A 361 -23.25 -12.52 -41.07
CA ILE A 361 -22.77 -11.22 -41.58
C ILE A 361 -23.89 -10.15 -41.72
N HIS A 362 -25.16 -10.54 -41.65
CA HIS A 362 -26.34 -9.67 -41.70
C HIS A 362 -27.09 -9.54 -40.39
N GLY A 363 -26.51 -10.02 -39.26
CA GLY A 363 -27.08 -9.89 -37.92
C GLY A 363 -28.18 -10.91 -37.64
N GLU A 364 -28.36 -11.97 -38.47
CA GLU A 364 -29.28 -13.06 -38.17
C GLU A 364 -28.62 -14.15 -37.31
N LEU A 365 -29.41 -14.80 -36.43
CA LEU A 365 -28.92 -15.89 -35.59
C LEU A 365 -28.42 -17.08 -36.41
N ASP A 366 -27.13 -17.43 -36.25
CA ASP A 366 -26.51 -18.56 -36.95
C ASP A 366 -25.68 -19.45 -36.01
N LEU A 367 -26.09 -20.71 -35.89
CA LEU A 367 -25.37 -21.70 -35.09
C LEU A 367 -24.08 -22.22 -35.76
N SER A 368 -23.84 -21.96 -37.02
CA SER A 368 -22.60 -22.31 -37.71
C SER A 368 -21.44 -21.48 -37.18
N VAL A 369 -21.69 -20.20 -36.87
CA VAL A 369 -20.74 -19.31 -36.21
C VAL A 369 -20.40 -19.83 -34.79
N LEU A 370 -21.42 -20.25 -34.01
CA LEU A 370 -21.23 -20.84 -32.70
C LEU A 370 -20.43 -22.14 -32.76
N ARG A 371 -20.70 -23.01 -33.73
CA ARG A 371 -19.95 -24.25 -33.95
C ARG A 371 -18.46 -24.00 -34.15
N ARG A 372 -18.11 -23.08 -35.05
CA ARG A 372 -16.69 -22.72 -35.33
C ARG A 372 -16.02 -22.05 -34.12
N ALA A 373 -16.71 -21.14 -33.49
CA ALA A 373 -16.19 -20.50 -32.30
C ALA A 373 -15.94 -21.49 -31.15
N TYR A 374 -16.82 -22.50 -31.00
CA TYR A 374 -16.61 -23.58 -30.02
C TYR A 374 -15.35 -24.38 -30.33
N LEU A 375 -15.13 -24.78 -31.59
CA LEU A 375 -13.90 -25.51 -31.96
C LEU A 375 -12.63 -24.72 -31.56
N ASN A 376 -12.59 -23.44 -31.85
CA ASN A 376 -11.48 -22.58 -31.46
C ASN A 376 -11.34 -22.50 -29.93
N SER A 377 -12.41 -22.22 -29.18
CA SER A 377 -12.39 -22.06 -27.73
C SER A 377 -12.17 -23.37 -26.95
N TYR A 378 -12.62 -24.49 -27.47
CA TYR A 378 -12.49 -25.80 -26.83
C TYR A 378 -11.08 -26.39 -26.97
N PHE A 379 -10.53 -26.34 -28.22
CA PHE A 379 -9.26 -26.97 -28.56
C PHE A 379 -8.03 -26.08 -28.30
N GLN A 380 -8.19 -24.81 -28.00
CA GLN A 380 -7.08 -23.98 -27.55
C GLN A 380 -6.46 -24.54 -26.28
N THR A 381 -5.13 -24.44 -26.15
CA THR A 381 -4.41 -24.79 -24.94
C THR A 381 -4.06 -23.53 -24.16
N GLY A 382 -4.16 -23.58 -22.84
CA GLY A 382 -3.96 -22.46 -21.93
C GLY A 382 -5.21 -22.13 -21.12
N LEU A 383 -5.16 -21.05 -20.35
CA LEU A 383 -6.30 -20.58 -19.56
C LEU A 383 -7.40 -20.07 -20.51
N LYS A 384 -8.54 -20.74 -20.47
CA LYS A 384 -9.75 -20.30 -21.19
C LYS A 384 -10.24 -19.01 -20.56
N ASN A 385 -10.24 -17.94 -21.31
CA ASN A 385 -10.75 -16.65 -20.87
C ASN A 385 -12.28 -16.67 -20.68
N LEU A 386 -12.86 -15.60 -20.15
CA LEU A 386 -14.28 -15.51 -19.87
C LEU A 386 -15.15 -15.66 -21.12
N MET A 387 -14.69 -15.17 -22.29
CA MET A 387 -15.40 -15.30 -23.55
C MET A 387 -15.40 -16.75 -24.05
N ASP A 388 -14.28 -17.47 -23.89
CA ASP A 388 -14.18 -18.89 -24.23
C ASP A 388 -15.13 -19.72 -23.41
N ARG A 389 -15.20 -19.45 -22.09
CA ARG A 389 -16.16 -20.12 -21.18
C ARG A 389 -17.59 -19.82 -21.58
N ALA A 390 -17.89 -18.59 -21.97
CA ALA A 390 -19.22 -18.19 -22.45
C ALA A 390 -19.61 -18.93 -23.73
N ILE A 391 -18.69 -19.06 -24.70
CA ILE A 391 -18.88 -19.82 -25.95
C ILE A 391 -19.16 -21.29 -25.66
N ILE A 392 -18.32 -21.93 -24.82
CA ILE A 392 -18.47 -23.33 -24.46
C ILE A 392 -19.81 -23.55 -23.75
N SER A 393 -20.13 -22.77 -22.72
CA SER A 393 -21.37 -22.87 -21.96
C SER A 393 -22.62 -22.64 -22.83
N ARG A 394 -22.58 -21.70 -23.76
CA ARG A 394 -23.66 -21.46 -24.72
C ARG A 394 -23.82 -22.65 -25.65
N THR A 395 -22.72 -23.18 -26.17
CA THR A 395 -22.73 -24.35 -27.09
C THR A 395 -23.31 -25.58 -26.41
N GLU A 396 -22.93 -25.89 -25.16
CA GLU A 396 -23.47 -27.00 -24.38
C GLU A 396 -24.97 -26.90 -24.14
N ARG A 397 -25.48 -25.67 -23.95
CA ARG A 397 -26.91 -25.42 -23.85
C ARG A 397 -27.66 -25.65 -25.15
N GLU A 398 -27.13 -25.17 -26.28
CA GLU A 398 -27.74 -25.32 -27.60
C GLU A 398 -27.57 -26.76 -28.11
N ALA A 399 -26.56 -27.52 -27.74
CA ALA A 399 -26.35 -28.93 -28.09
C ALA A 399 -27.48 -29.85 -27.61
N LYS A 400 -28.25 -29.43 -26.60
CA LYS A 400 -29.45 -30.15 -26.12
C LYS A 400 -30.60 -30.06 -27.12
N LYS A 401 -30.62 -29.06 -28.00
CA LYS A 401 -31.71 -28.74 -28.92
C LYS A 401 -31.36 -28.91 -30.39
N HIS A 402 -30.08 -28.70 -30.73
CA HIS A 402 -29.57 -28.60 -32.11
C HIS A 402 -28.45 -29.59 -32.37
N GLU A 403 -28.58 -30.43 -33.42
CA GLU A 403 -27.56 -31.43 -33.75
C GLU A 403 -26.25 -30.82 -34.29
N ILE A 404 -26.31 -29.66 -34.95
CA ILE A 404 -25.16 -28.99 -35.58
C ILE A 404 -24.04 -28.61 -34.57
N VAL A 405 -24.36 -28.48 -33.29
CA VAL A 405 -23.41 -28.14 -32.23
C VAL A 405 -23.22 -29.26 -31.21
N ARG A 406 -23.70 -30.48 -31.50
CA ARG A 406 -23.62 -31.63 -30.61
C ARG A 406 -22.39 -32.49 -30.89
N GLY A 407 -21.65 -32.93 -29.85
CA GLY A 407 -20.53 -33.89 -29.96
C GLY A 407 -19.32 -33.36 -30.74
N LEU A 408 -19.12 -32.06 -30.78
CA LEU A 408 -18.01 -31.43 -31.49
C LEU A 408 -16.66 -31.79 -30.92
N ASP A 409 -16.57 -32.04 -29.61
CA ASP A 409 -15.40 -32.49 -28.87
C ASP A 409 -14.93 -33.88 -29.29
N GLN A 410 -15.85 -34.72 -29.80
CA GLN A 410 -15.57 -36.09 -30.28
C GLN A 410 -15.34 -36.14 -31.77
N SER A 411 -16.02 -35.28 -32.54
CA SER A 411 -15.99 -35.26 -34.01
C SER A 411 -14.78 -34.55 -34.62
N PHE A 412 -14.00 -33.85 -33.81
CA PHE A 412 -12.81 -33.10 -34.27
C PHE A 412 -11.59 -33.45 -33.43
N GLN A 413 -10.41 -33.41 -34.08
CA GLN A 413 -9.11 -33.56 -33.43
C GLN A 413 -8.26 -32.30 -33.67
N LYS A 414 -7.62 -31.82 -32.61
CA LYS A 414 -6.65 -30.72 -32.72
C LYS A 414 -5.40 -31.18 -33.42
N ILE A 415 -4.91 -30.36 -34.36
CA ILE A 415 -3.66 -30.54 -35.08
C ILE A 415 -2.61 -29.56 -34.56
N ASP A 416 -2.93 -28.25 -34.53
CA ASP A 416 -2.03 -27.20 -34.12
C ASP A 416 -2.80 -25.98 -33.56
N GLU A 417 -2.07 -24.96 -33.13
CA GLU A 417 -2.65 -23.66 -32.74
C GLU A 417 -1.68 -22.50 -32.92
N LEU A 418 -2.21 -21.33 -33.24
CA LEU A 418 -1.50 -20.05 -33.18
C LEU A 418 -2.07 -19.27 -31.99
N PRO A 419 -1.31 -19.15 -30.87
CA PRO A 419 -1.80 -18.53 -29.64
C PRO A 419 -2.25 -17.08 -29.82
N PHE A 420 -3.02 -16.57 -28.87
CA PHE A 420 -3.43 -15.17 -28.86
C PHE A 420 -2.22 -14.24 -28.68
N ASP A 421 -2.21 -13.16 -29.43
CA ASP A 421 -1.23 -12.10 -29.36
C ASP A 421 -1.94 -10.74 -29.31
N PHE A 422 -1.44 -9.85 -28.45
CA PHE A 422 -2.04 -8.53 -28.21
C PHE A 422 -1.90 -7.56 -29.39
N GLU A 423 -0.88 -7.72 -30.24
CA GLU A 423 -0.73 -6.93 -31.45
C GLU A 423 -1.68 -7.42 -32.55
N ARG A 424 -1.74 -8.74 -32.77
CA ARG A 424 -2.62 -9.37 -33.76
C ARG A 424 -4.09 -9.39 -33.34
N ARG A 425 -4.40 -9.32 -32.07
CA ARG A 425 -5.74 -9.35 -31.44
C ARG A 425 -6.63 -10.51 -31.94
N ARG A 426 -6.02 -11.65 -32.31
CA ARG A 426 -6.67 -12.85 -32.79
C ARG A 426 -5.90 -14.10 -32.42
N MET A 427 -6.57 -15.24 -32.52
CA MET A 427 -5.99 -16.55 -32.28
C MET A 427 -6.60 -17.59 -33.24
N SER A 428 -5.83 -18.60 -33.61
CA SER A 428 -6.23 -19.66 -34.51
C SER A 428 -6.03 -21.04 -33.90
N VAL A 429 -6.97 -21.94 -34.17
CA VAL A 429 -6.83 -23.38 -33.86
C VAL A 429 -7.02 -24.18 -35.14
N ILE A 430 -6.15 -25.15 -35.38
CA ILE A 430 -6.20 -26.03 -36.54
C ILE A 430 -6.79 -27.35 -36.06
N VAL A 431 -7.89 -27.77 -36.68
CA VAL A 431 -8.63 -28.98 -36.35
C VAL A 431 -8.85 -29.84 -37.57
N LYS A 432 -8.95 -31.15 -37.36
CA LYS A 432 -9.25 -32.15 -38.34
C LYS A 432 -10.57 -32.83 -38.00
N ASP A 433 -11.46 -32.94 -38.95
CA ASP A 433 -12.74 -33.64 -38.78
C ASP A 433 -12.62 -35.16 -39.04
N GLU A 434 -13.71 -35.92 -38.81
CA GLU A 434 -13.79 -37.36 -39.03
C GLU A 434 -13.57 -37.79 -40.49
N GLN A 435 -13.75 -36.87 -41.44
CA GLN A 435 -13.56 -37.08 -42.89
C GLN A 435 -12.13 -36.81 -43.32
N GLY A 436 -11.30 -36.35 -42.41
CA GLY A 436 -9.91 -36.03 -42.67
C GLY A 436 -9.65 -34.62 -43.18
N LEU A 437 -10.65 -33.75 -43.21
CA LEU A 437 -10.54 -32.36 -43.65
C LEU A 437 -9.85 -31.52 -42.54
N VAL A 438 -8.76 -30.85 -42.89
CA VAL A 438 -8.05 -29.94 -41.97
C VAL A 438 -8.54 -28.50 -42.18
N SER A 439 -8.92 -27.83 -41.10
CA SER A 439 -9.41 -26.48 -41.14
C SER A 439 -8.76 -25.63 -40.02
N MET A 440 -8.38 -24.41 -40.36
CA MET A 440 -7.98 -23.38 -39.41
C MET A 440 -9.21 -22.55 -39.02
N VAL A 441 -9.50 -22.42 -37.76
CA VAL A 441 -10.59 -21.58 -37.24
C VAL A 441 -9.98 -20.47 -36.40
N THR A 442 -10.26 -19.23 -36.80
CA THR A 442 -9.70 -18.02 -36.16
C THR A 442 -10.82 -17.19 -35.56
N LYS A 443 -10.59 -16.68 -34.35
CA LYS A 443 -11.45 -15.67 -33.73
C LYS A 443 -10.62 -14.48 -33.25
N GLY A 444 -11.19 -13.29 -33.27
CA GLY A 444 -10.48 -12.08 -32.90
C GLY A 444 -11.34 -10.83 -32.95
N ALA A 445 -10.71 -9.67 -32.75
CA ALA A 445 -11.36 -8.38 -32.95
C ALA A 445 -11.89 -8.27 -34.38
N LEU A 446 -13.09 -7.73 -34.56
CA LEU A 446 -13.75 -7.76 -35.83
C LEU A 446 -12.96 -7.05 -36.94
N GLU A 447 -12.37 -5.91 -36.65
CA GLU A 447 -11.56 -5.15 -37.61
C GLU A 447 -10.37 -5.98 -38.11
N GLU A 448 -9.71 -6.72 -37.22
CA GLU A 448 -8.59 -7.60 -37.54
C GLU A 448 -9.05 -8.83 -38.34
N MET A 449 -10.23 -9.36 -38.02
CA MET A 449 -10.82 -10.48 -38.77
C MET A 449 -11.23 -10.06 -40.19
N LEU A 450 -11.77 -8.85 -40.35
CA LEU A 450 -12.07 -8.27 -41.66
C LEU A 450 -10.79 -8.00 -42.47
N ALA A 451 -9.67 -7.68 -41.85
CA ALA A 451 -8.41 -7.44 -42.52
C ALA A 451 -7.77 -8.70 -43.09
N VAL A 452 -7.93 -9.87 -42.44
CA VAL A 452 -7.38 -11.16 -42.89
C VAL A 452 -8.37 -11.97 -43.72
N SER A 453 -9.64 -11.55 -43.80
CA SER A 453 -10.68 -12.24 -44.58
C SER A 453 -10.78 -11.65 -45.97
N ARG A 454 -10.87 -12.53 -46.97
CA ARG A 454 -11.09 -12.19 -48.39
C ARG A 454 -12.48 -12.58 -48.84
N TYR A 455 -13.14 -13.48 -48.16
CA TYR A 455 -14.43 -14.02 -48.44
C TYR A 455 -15.33 -13.94 -47.24
N VAL A 456 -16.64 -14.03 -47.47
CA VAL A 456 -17.66 -14.17 -46.42
C VAL A 456 -18.56 -15.36 -46.78
N GLU A 457 -19.07 -16.00 -45.73
CA GLU A 457 -20.05 -17.09 -45.85
C GLU A 457 -21.45 -16.57 -45.49
N TYR A 458 -22.41 -16.82 -46.37
CA TYR A 458 -23.81 -16.50 -46.14
C TYR A 458 -24.71 -17.62 -46.71
N LYS A 459 -25.50 -18.25 -45.85
CA LYS A 459 -26.41 -19.37 -46.22
C LYS A 459 -25.69 -20.48 -46.98
N ASP A 460 -24.54 -20.92 -46.50
CA ASP A 460 -23.64 -21.94 -47.10
C ASP A 460 -23.00 -21.54 -48.46
N GLU A 461 -23.16 -20.30 -48.92
CA GLU A 461 -22.48 -19.78 -50.09
C GLU A 461 -21.29 -18.90 -49.71
N ILE A 462 -20.12 -19.12 -50.34
CA ILE A 462 -18.92 -18.32 -50.15
C ILE A 462 -18.87 -17.24 -51.23
N ILE A 463 -18.97 -15.96 -50.82
CA ILE A 463 -18.92 -14.79 -51.69
C ILE A 463 -17.71 -13.91 -51.36
N PRO A 464 -17.20 -13.12 -52.33
CA PRO A 464 -16.11 -12.18 -52.04
C PRO A 464 -16.53 -11.11 -51.02
N LEU A 465 -15.62 -10.78 -50.07
CA LEU A 465 -15.79 -9.67 -49.16
C LEU A 465 -15.56 -8.35 -49.94
N THR A 466 -16.63 -7.70 -50.31
CA THR A 466 -16.59 -6.38 -50.97
C THR A 466 -16.60 -5.25 -49.94
N ASP A 467 -16.18 -4.03 -50.35
CA ASP A 467 -16.22 -2.87 -49.48
C ASP A 467 -17.64 -2.58 -48.97
N GLN A 468 -18.66 -2.82 -49.77
CA GLN A 468 -20.06 -2.68 -49.36
C GLN A 468 -20.43 -3.66 -48.23
N VAL A 469 -20.11 -4.94 -48.36
CA VAL A 469 -20.39 -5.94 -47.33
C VAL A 469 -19.60 -5.62 -46.06
N ARG A 470 -18.36 -5.12 -46.18
CA ARG A 470 -17.55 -4.67 -45.07
C ARG A 470 -18.23 -3.51 -44.30
N GLU A 471 -18.74 -2.52 -45.04
CA GLU A 471 -19.45 -1.35 -44.43
C GLU A 471 -20.76 -1.80 -43.77
N GLU A 472 -21.53 -2.73 -44.37
CA GLU A 472 -22.75 -3.30 -43.78
C GLU A 472 -22.47 -4.02 -42.46
N VAL A 473 -21.45 -4.88 -42.39
CA VAL A 473 -21.04 -5.60 -41.18
C VAL A 473 -20.59 -4.61 -40.08
N LEU A 474 -19.78 -3.60 -40.45
CA LEU A 474 -19.32 -2.60 -39.49
C LEU A 474 -20.47 -1.75 -38.92
N ALA A 475 -21.47 -1.41 -39.78
CA ALA A 475 -22.66 -0.66 -39.35
C ALA A 475 -23.51 -1.48 -38.35
N GLU A 476 -23.74 -2.78 -38.63
CA GLU A 476 -24.48 -3.66 -37.74
C GLU A 476 -23.77 -3.84 -36.37
N VAL A 477 -22.45 -4.05 -36.41
CA VAL A 477 -21.66 -4.17 -35.19
C VAL A 477 -21.63 -2.86 -34.40
N ALA A 478 -21.63 -1.70 -35.07
CA ALA A 478 -21.74 -0.42 -34.41
C ALA A 478 -23.06 -0.31 -33.59
N GLN A 479 -24.18 -0.81 -34.13
CA GLN A 479 -25.46 -0.84 -33.39
C GLN A 479 -25.42 -1.78 -32.17
N LEU A 480 -24.79 -2.96 -32.33
CA LEU A 480 -24.61 -3.88 -31.18
C LEU A 480 -23.73 -3.27 -30.09
N ASN A 481 -22.66 -2.59 -30.50
CA ASN A 481 -21.79 -1.87 -29.55
C ASN A 481 -22.54 -0.72 -28.82
N GLU A 482 -23.45 -0.02 -29.51
CA GLU A 482 -24.32 1.01 -28.89
C GLU A 482 -25.27 0.41 -27.83
N GLN A 483 -25.66 -0.87 -28.01
CA GLN A 483 -26.43 -1.60 -27.01
C GLN A 483 -25.58 -2.11 -25.82
N GLY A 484 -24.25 -1.92 -25.86
CA GLY A 484 -23.29 -2.36 -24.84
C GLY A 484 -22.83 -3.81 -25.03
N LEU A 485 -22.99 -4.37 -26.22
CA LEU A 485 -22.49 -5.70 -26.57
C LEU A 485 -21.09 -5.60 -27.15
N ARG A 486 -20.19 -6.48 -26.71
CA ARG A 486 -18.85 -6.64 -27.26
C ARG A 486 -18.86 -7.68 -28.37
N VAL A 487 -18.24 -7.38 -29.51
CA VAL A 487 -18.30 -8.26 -30.67
C VAL A 487 -16.94 -8.87 -31.01
N LEU A 488 -16.89 -10.18 -31.27
CA LEU A 488 -15.74 -10.89 -31.82
C LEU A 488 -16.10 -11.50 -33.18
N GLY A 489 -15.23 -11.31 -34.17
CA GLY A 489 -15.36 -11.97 -35.48
C GLY A 489 -14.89 -13.43 -35.43
N VAL A 490 -15.49 -14.28 -36.25
CA VAL A 490 -15.14 -15.68 -36.44
C VAL A 490 -14.93 -15.95 -37.95
N SER A 491 -13.75 -16.42 -38.30
CA SER A 491 -13.39 -16.80 -39.67
C SER A 491 -12.80 -18.19 -39.72
N TYR A 492 -12.79 -18.79 -40.88
CA TYR A 492 -12.14 -20.08 -41.06
C TYR A 492 -11.45 -20.17 -42.45
N LYS A 493 -10.57 -21.17 -42.58
CA LYS A 493 -9.93 -21.57 -43.83
C LYS A 493 -9.89 -23.10 -43.86
N SER A 494 -10.37 -23.71 -44.94
CA SER A 494 -10.48 -25.16 -45.06
C SER A 494 -9.57 -25.72 -46.13
N ASN A 495 -9.47 -27.04 -46.24
CA ASN A 495 -8.63 -27.77 -47.20
C ASN A 495 -7.12 -27.52 -47.01
N LEU A 496 -6.65 -27.46 -45.77
CA LEU A 496 -5.24 -27.31 -45.48
C LEU A 496 -4.53 -28.66 -45.50
N GLU A 497 -3.22 -28.66 -45.85
CA GLU A 497 -2.42 -29.87 -45.92
C GLU A 497 -2.04 -30.36 -44.51
N GLU A 498 -2.19 -31.67 -44.25
CA GLU A 498 -1.77 -32.30 -42.99
C GLU A 498 -0.25 -32.43 -42.94
N GLY A 499 0.37 -32.10 -41.77
CA GLY A 499 1.81 -32.20 -41.55
C GLY A 499 2.60 -30.93 -41.87
N TYR A 500 1.95 -29.84 -42.24
CA TYR A 500 2.50 -28.50 -42.35
C TYR A 500 2.64 -27.84 -40.96
N ALA A 501 3.75 -27.17 -40.69
CA ALA A 501 3.91 -26.33 -39.52
C ALA A 501 3.25 -24.97 -39.81
N PHE A 502 2.16 -24.66 -39.09
CA PHE A 502 1.41 -23.44 -39.36
C PHE A 502 2.08 -22.24 -38.69
N GLU A 503 2.14 -21.13 -39.44
CA GLU A 503 2.72 -19.85 -38.98
C GLU A 503 1.70 -18.73 -39.06
N VAL A 504 2.03 -17.60 -38.45
CA VAL A 504 1.17 -16.39 -38.42
C VAL A 504 0.82 -15.91 -39.84
N ALA A 505 1.71 -16.11 -40.83
CA ALA A 505 1.48 -15.76 -42.21
C ALA A 505 0.34 -16.56 -42.87
N ASP A 506 -0.04 -17.71 -42.32
CA ASP A 506 -1.14 -18.56 -42.86
C ASP A 506 -2.52 -18.02 -42.50
N GLU A 507 -2.60 -17.07 -41.55
CA GLU A 507 -3.81 -16.33 -41.18
C GLU A 507 -4.16 -15.28 -42.24
N ALA A 508 -4.29 -15.69 -43.48
CA ALA A 508 -4.62 -14.85 -44.64
C ALA A 508 -5.64 -15.54 -45.56
N ASP A 509 -6.33 -14.77 -46.38
CA ASP A 509 -7.38 -15.23 -47.29
C ASP A 509 -8.48 -16.05 -46.59
N MET A 510 -8.85 -15.64 -45.38
CA MET A 510 -9.86 -16.29 -44.54
C MET A 510 -11.30 -16.06 -45.09
N ILE A 511 -12.20 -16.89 -44.63
CA ILE A 511 -13.66 -16.79 -44.89
C ILE A 511 -14.33 -16.34 -43.58
N LEU A 512 -14.85 -15.12 -43.55
CA LEU A 512 -15.61 -14.62 -42.40
C LEU A 512 -16.98 -15.32 -42.37
N THR A 513 -17.27 -16.01 -41.27
CA THR A 513 -18.56 -16.69 -41.06
C THR A 513 -19.59 -15.76 -40.42
N GLY A 514 -19.13 -14.90 -39.52
CA GLY A 514 -19.98 -13.99 -38.79
C GLY A 514 -19.30 -13.53 -37.51
N TYR A 515 -20.09 -13.17 -36.52
CA TYR A 515 -19.57 -12.63 -35.27
C TYR A 515 -20.40 -13.06 -34.06
N LEU A 516 -19.78 -12.97 -32.89
CA LEU A 516 -20.34 -13.30 -31.59
C LEU A 516 -20.56 -12.03 -30.77
N ALA A 517 -21.76 -11.80 -30.30
CA ALA A 517 -22.08 -10.64 -29.45
C ALA A 517 -22.17 -11.05 -27.97
N PHE A 518 -21.32 -10.47 -27.15
CA PHE A 518 -21.20 -10.76 -25.74
C PHE A 518 -21.75 -9.61 -24.91
N LEU A 519 -22.48 -9.95 -23.87
CA LEU A 519 -22.89 -9.01 -22.82
C LEU A 519 -21.92 -9.10 -21.64
N ASP A 520 -21.43 -7.93 -21.21
CA ASP A 520 -20.60 -7.75 -20.02
C ASP A 520 -21.46 -7.01 -18.96
N PRO A 521 -22.22 -7.74 -18.12
CA PRO A 521 -23.20 -7.12 -17.24
C PRO A 521 -22.49 -6.34 -16.12
N PRO A 522 -22.93 -5.10 -15.81
CA PRO A 522 -22.37 -4.35 -14.71
C PRO A 522 -22.65 -5.04 -13.36
N LYS A 523 -21.74 -4.91 -12.40
CA LYS A 523 -21.94 -5.38 -11.02
C LYS A 523 -23.05 -4.59 -10.36
N PRO A 524 -23.98 -5.24 -9.63
CA PRO A 524 -25.02 -4.53 -8.89
C PRO A 524 -24.48 -3.56 -7.84
N SER A 525 -23.27 -3.80 -7.32
CA SER A 525 -22.61 -2.97 -6.33
C SER A 525 -21.86 -1.78 -6.93
N ALA A 526 -21.62 -1.71 -8.26
CA ALA A 526 -20.79 -0.69 -8.87
C ALA A 526 -21.42 0.71 -8.75
N ALA A 527 -22.70 0.87 -9.11
CA ALA A 527 -23.37 2.18 -9.01
C ALA A 527 -23.45 2.71 -7.55
N PRO A 528 -23.86 1.92 -6.54
CA PRO A 528 -23.79 2.35 -5.15
C PRO A 528 -22.38 2.74 -4.70
N ALA A 529 -21.35 1.98 -5.07
CA ALA A 529 -19.98 2.25 -4.68
C ALA A 529 -19.45 3.56 -5.27
N ILE A 530 -19.69 3.82 -6.56
CA ILE A 530 -19.31 5.07 -7.24
C ILE A 530 -19.97 6.28 -6.55
N ASN A 531 -21.26 6.19 -6.22
CA ASN A 531 -21.98 7.25 -5.53
C ASN A 531 -21.39 7.52 -4.13
N ILE A 532 -21.09 6.47 -3.38
CA ILE A 532 -20.49 6.59 -2.04
C ILE A 532 -19.07 7.19 -2.15
N LEU A 533 -18.25 6.75 -3.10
CA LEU A 533 -16.92 7.33 -3.34
C LEU A 533 -17.00 8.82 -3.67
N ALA A 534 -17.99 9.24 -4.48
CA ALA A 534 -18.25 10.64 -4.78
C ALA A 534 -18.69 11.44 -3.53
N GLU A 535 -19.49 10.85 -2.63
CA GLU A 535 -19.84 11.47 -1.33
C GLU A 535 -18.59 11.68 -0.45
N TYR A 536 -17.60 10.81 -0.58
CA TYR A 536 -16.29 10.96 0.07
C TYR A 536 -15.31 11.83 -0.72
N GLY A 537 -15.76 12.48 -1.81
CA GLY A 537 -14.94 13.40 -2.62
C GLY A 537 -13.87 12.69 -3.45
N VAL A 538 -14.14 11.45 -3.88
CA VAL A 538 -13.31 10.69 -4.82
C VAL A 538 -14.01 10.63 -6.16
N ALA A 539 -13.42 11.25 -7.19
CA ALA A 539 -13.92 11.16 -8.56
C ALA A 539 -13.45 9.86 -9.21
N THR A 540 -14.37 9.15 -9.86
CA THR A 540 -14.04 7.91 -10.59
C THR A 540 -13.80 8.23 -12.06
N LYS A 541 -12.68 7.75 -12.63
CA LYS A 541 -12.34 7.84 -14.05
C LYS A 541 -12.09 6.44 -14.61
N ILE A 542 -12.62 6.18 -15.81
CA ILE A 542 -12.51 4.88 -16.46
C ILE A 542 -11.43 4.93 -17.54
N LEU A 543 -10.44 4.05 -17.43
CA LEU A 543 -9.32 3.91 -18.35
C LEU A 543 -9.31 2.49 -18.92
N THR A 544 -9.83 2.30 -20.12
CA THR A 544 -10.01 0.96 -20.69
C THR A 544 -9.45 0.80 -22.11
N GLY A 545 -9.01 -0.42 -22.44
CA GLY A 545 -8.69 -0.81 -23.81
C GLY A 545 -9.91 -1.11 -24.70
N ASP A 546 -11.11 -1.13 -24.10
CA ASP A 546 -12.34 -1.46 -24.82
C ASP A 546 -12.85 -0.34 -25.74
N ASN A 547 -13.82 -0.70 -26.60
CA ASN A 547 -14.48 0.23 -27.52
C ASN A 547 -15.27 1.30 -26.74
N GLU A 548 -15.27 2.53 -27.29
CA GLU A 548 -15.92 3.71 -26.68
C GLU A 548 -17.43 3.52 -26.48
N LYS A 549 -18.13 2.90 -27.42
CA LYS A 549 -19.60 2.73 -27.37
C LYS A 549 -20.00 1.75 -26.26
N VAL A 550 -19.31 0.61 -26.19
CA VAL A 550 -19.52 -0.39 -25.14
C VAL A 550 -19.21 0.21 -23.76
N THR A 551 -18.12 0.97 -23.67
CA THR A 551 -17.71 1.62 -22.42
C THR A 551 -18.74 2.66 -21.97
N GLN A 552 -19.22 3.49 -22.89
CA GLN A 552 -20.28 4.47 -22.63
C GLN A 552 -21.53 3.81 -22.08
N ALA A 553 -22.02 2.76 -22.74
CA ALA A 553 -23.23 2.05 -22.34
C ALA A 553 -23.11 1.44 -20.92
N VAL A 554 -21.95 0.93 -20.56
CA VAL A 554 -21.69 0.41 -19.19
C VAL A 554 -21.63 1.55 -18.17
N CYS A 555 -20.91 2.64 -18.48
CA CYS A 555 -20.78 3.80 -17.59
C CYS A 555 -22.14 4.44 -17.28
N GLU A 556 -22.99 4.62 -18.29
CA GLU A 556 -24.35 5.14 -18.11
C GLU A 556 -25.21 4.24 -17.20
N LYS A 557 -25.11 2.91 -17.37
CA LYS A 557 -25.82 1.93 -16.51
C LYS A 557 -25.38 1.97 -15.05
N VAL A 558 -24.12 2.31 -14.78
CA VAL A 558 -23.61 2.46 -13.40
C VAL A 558 -23.73 3.89 -12.85
N GLY A 559 -24.33 4.81 -13.63
CA GLY A 559 -24.63 6.18 -13.18
C GLY A 559 -23.43 7.14 -13.25
N LEU A 560 -22.41 6.80 -14.04
CA LEU A 560 -21.33 7.74 -14.37
C LEU A 560 -21.80 8.65 -15.52
N ASP A 561 -21.63 9.95 -15.30
CA ASP A 561 -21.91 10.97 -16.33
C ASP A 561 -20.79 11.00 -17.36
N VAL A 562 -21.15 10.80 -18.63
CA VAL A 562 -20.19 10.64 -19.74
C VAL A 562 -20.38 11.78 -20.74
N ASP A 563 -19.93 12.99 -20.38
CA ASP A 563 -20.00 14.15 -21.27
C ASP A 563 -19.02 14.08 -22.44
N ARG A 564 -17.86 13.47 -22.21
CA ARG A 564 -16.77 13.35 -23.19
C ARG A 564 -16.01 12.04 -23.01
N ILE A 565 -15.68 11.40 -24.14
CA ILE A 565 -14.77 10.26 -24.22
C ILE A 565 -13.54 10.70 -25.03
N LEU A 566 -12.33 10.36 -24.53
CA LEU A 566 -11.08 10.49 -25.26
C LEU A 566 -10.58 9.11 -25.67
N LEU A 567 -10.14 9.00 -26.91
CA LEU A 567 -9.57 7.77 -27.46
C LEU A 567 -8.04 7.75 -27.31
N GLY A 568 -7.44 6.57 -27.38
CA GLY A 568 -5.98 6.42 -27.37
C GLY A 568 -5.30 7.26 -28.46
N SER A 569 -5.86 7.31 -29.68
CA SER A 569 -5.38 8.18 -30.77
C SER A 569 -5.41 9.68 -30.44
N ASP A 570 -6.39 10.12 -29.65
CA ASP A 570 -6.46 11.52 -29.20
C ASP A 570 -5.33 11.80 -28.20
N ILE A 571 -5.09 10.85 -27.26
CA ILE A 571 -4.02 10.98 -26.25
C ILE A 571 -2.64 11.12 -26.92
N ASP A 572 -2.35 10.37 -27.96
CA ASP A 572 -1.08 10.45 -28.69
C ASP A 572 -0.90 11.78 -29.42
N SER A 573 -1.98 12.38 -29.87
CA SER A 573 -1.97 13.66 -30.62
C SER A 573 -1.84 14.89 -29.71
N LEU A 574 -2.19 14.79 -28.40
CA LEU A 574 -2.17 15.89 -27.46
C LEU A 574 -0.77 16.11 -26.88
N SER A 575 -0.36 17.38 -26.79
CA SER A 575 0.79 17.78 -25.96
C SER A 575 0.49 17.61 -24.46
N ASP A 576 1.51 17.57 -23.61
CA ASP A 576 1.34 17.41 -22.17
C ASP A 576 0.51 18.53 -21.54
N GLN A 577 0.58 19.76 -22.07
CA GLN A 577 -0.24 20.89 -21.58
C GLN A 577 -1.71 20.75 -21.97
N GLU A 578 -2.01 20.27 -23.17
CA GLU A 578 -3.38 20.01 -23.62
C GLU A 578 -3.96 18.82 -22.90
N LEU A 579 -3.17 17.78 -22.72
CA LEU A 579 -3.55 16.59 -21.95
C LEU A 579 -3.85 16.94 -20.50
N ALA A 580 -3.07 17.84 -19.87
CA ALA A 580 -3.30 18.33 -18.52
C ALA A 580 -4.71 18.92 -18.33
N GLN A 581 -5.20 19.66 -19.32
CA GLN A 581 -6.55 20.23 -19.27
C GLN A 581 -7.62 19.19 -19.61
N ALA A 582 -7.33 18.32 -20.57
CA ALA A 582 -8.27 17.28 -21.02
C ALA A 582 -8.58 16.26 -19.92
N VAL A 583 -7.58 15.82 -19.16
CA VAL A 583 -7.76 14.83 -18.09
C VAL A 583 -8.62 15.33 -16.92
N GLU A 584 -8.71 16.65 -16.69
CA GLU A 584 -9.58 17.23 -15.67
C GLU A 584 -11.06 17.03 -16.00
N THR A 585 -11.42 17.30 -17.24
CA THR A 585 -12.83 17.33 -17.68
C THR A 585 -13.35 15.99 -18.21
N THR A 586 -12.46 15.03 -18.50
CA THR A 586 -12.84 13.76 -19.09
C THR A 586 -12.99 12.68 -18.00
N THR A 587 -14.12 11.98 -18.03
CA THR A 587 -14.43 10.86 -17.12
C THR A 587 -14.04 9.50 -17.72
N VAL A 588 -14.15 9.34 -19.04
CA VAL A 588 -13.96 8.06 -19.73
C VAL A 588 -12.89 8.17 -20.82
N PHE A 589 -11.95 7.23 -20.78
CA PHE A 589 -10.88 7.08 -21.78
C PHE A 589 -10.95 5.65 -22.34
N ALA A 590 -11.05 5.51 -23.65
CA ALA A 590 -11.29 4.24 -24.32
C ALA A 590 -10.23 3.91 -25.40
N LYS A 591 -10.12 2.65 -25.78
CA LYS A 591 -9.11 2.15 -26.72
C LYS A 591 -7.68 2.51 -26.33
N LEU A 592 -7.37 2.47 -25.05
CA LEU A 592 -6.05 2.83 -24.50
C LEU A 592 -5.06 1.68 -24.56
N SER A 593 -3.82 1.99 -24.89
CA SER A 593 -2.66 1.14 -24.59
C SER A 593 -2.26 1.26 -23.11
N PRO A 594 -1.46 0.33 -22.56
CA PRO A 594 -0.93 0.42 -21.19
C PRO A 594 -0.14 1.72 -20.92
N ASP A 595 0.67 2.17 -21.87
CA ASP A 595 1.48 3.39 -21.76
C ASP A 595 0.62 4.65 -21.75
N GLN A 596 -0.46 4.68 -22.55
CA GLN A 596 -1.41 5.79 -22.56
C GLN A 596 -2.16 5.88 -21.23
N LYS A 597 -2.55 4.74 -20.61
CA LYS A 597 -3.11 4.71 -19.26
C LYS A 597 -2.15 5.33 -18.24
N ALA A 598 -0.89 4.93 -18.28
CA ALA A 598 0.16 5.46 -17.38
C ALA A 598 0.39 6.96 -17.59
N ARG A 599 0.41 7.44 -18.85
CA ARG A 599 0.55 8.87 -19.19
C ARG A 599 -0.58 9.73 -18.63
N ILE A 600 -1.83 9.25 -18.70
CA ILE A 600 -2.99 9.94 -18.10
C ILE A 600 -2.82 10.08 -16.58
N ILE A 601 -2.41 9.02 -15.89
CA ILE A 601 -2.20 9.01 -14.44
C ILE A 601 -1.10 9.99 -14.05
N LEU A 602 0.03 9.98 -14.75
CA LEU A 602 1.14 10.91 -14.50
C LEU A 602 0.70 12.37 -14.66
N GLN A 603 -0.16 12.65 -15.66
CA GLN A 603 -0.67 13.99 -15.89
C GLN A 603 -1.64 14.45 -14.81
N LEU A 604 -2.53 13.56 -14.31
CA LEU A 604 -3.39 13.85 -13.16
C LEU A 604 -2.57 14.15 -11.89
N LYS A 605 -1.48 13.39 -11.66
CA LYS A 605 -0.55 13.65 -10.56
C LYS A 605 0.19 14.99 -10.71
N ALA A 606 0.61 15.33 -11.93
CA ALA A 606 1.25 16.62 -12.23
C ALA A 606 0.30 17.80 -11.97
N ASN A 607 -1.00 17.62 -12.16
CA ASN A 607 -2.03 18.59 -11.83
C ASN A 607 -2.28 18.72 -10.31
N GLY A 608 -1.68 17.87 -9.48
CA GLY A 608 -1.75 17.93 -8.02
C GLY A 608 -2.76 16.96 -7.38
N HIS A 609 -3.36 16.07 -8.17
CA HIS A 609 -4.24 15.02 -7.66
C HIS A 609 -3.49 13.88 -6.98
N LYS A 610 -4.17 13.20 -6.07
CA LYS A 610 -3.76 11.93 -5.49
C LYS A 610 -4.54 10.80 -6.16
N VAL A 611 -3.86 10.03 -7.00
CA VAL A 611 -4.47 9.06 -7.89
C VAL A 611 -4.30 7.64 -7.35
N GLY A 612 -5.45 6.95 -7.12
CA GLY A 612 -5.49 5.50 -6.99
C GLY A 612 -5.77 4.86 -8.36
N TYR A 613 -5.10 3.77 -8.69
CA TYR A 613 -5.40 2.97 -9.86
C TYR A 613 -5.77 1.54 -9.47
N MET A 614 -6.92 1.07 -9.94
CA MET A 614 -7.38 -0.31 -9.71
C MET A 614 -7.41 -1.10 -11.01
N GLY A 615 -6.72 -2.25 -11.00
CA GLY A 615 -6.66 -3.17 -12.13
C GLY A 615 -6.29 -4.59 -11.71
N ASP A 616 -6.49 -5.55 -12.61
CA ASP A 616 -6.29 -6.99 -12.35
C ASP A 616 -5.53 -7.71 -13.46
N GLY A 617 -5.27 -7.03 -14.59
CA GLY A 617 -4.58 -7.57 -15.75
C GLY A 617 -3.10 -7.18 -15.86
N ILE A 618 -2.39 -7.84 -16.76
CA ILE A 618 -0.99 -7.53 -17.11
C ILE A 618 -0.87 -6.08 -17.59
N ASN A 619 -1.84 -5.62 -18.36
CA ASN A 619 -1.88 -4.28 -18.96
C ASN A 619 -2.02 -3.15 -17.94
N ASP A 620 -2.39 -3.48 -16.70
CA ASP A 620 -2.61 -2.50 -15.63
C ASP A 620 -1.39 -2.26 -14.77
N ALA A 621 -0.40 -3.18 -14.77
CA ALA A 621 0.79 -3.08 -13.95
C ALA A 621 1.57 -1.76 -14.14
N PRO A 622 1.82 -1.26 -15.37
CA PRO A 622 2.48 0.04 -15.56
C PRO A 622 1.70 1.20 -14.92
N SER A 623 0.38 1.18 -15.02
CA SER A 623 -0.53 2.18 -14.45
C SER A 623 -0.54 2.16 -12.93
N MET A 624 -0.57 0.97 -12.33
CA MET A 624 -0.48 0.79 -10.87
C MET A 624 0.86 1.30 -10.33
N LYS A 625 1.95 1.06 -11.03
CA LYS A 625 3.30 1.48 -10.62
C LYS A 625 3.46 3.00 -10.56
N VAL A 626 2.82 3.74 -11.47
CA VAL A 626 2.93 5.22 -11.54
C VAL A 626 1.88 5.93 -10.68
N ALA A 627 0.80 5.26 -10.28
CA ALA A 627 -0.21 5.79 -9.37
C ALA A 627 0.38 6.10 -7.98
N ASP A 628 -0.33 6.90 -7.16
CA ASP A 628 0.05 7.08 -5.74
C ASP A 628 -0.29 5.84 -4.92
N VAL A 629 -1.34 5.10 -5.33
CA VAL A 629 -1.73 3.81 -4.75
C VAL A 629 -2.13 2.86 -5.87
N GLY A 630 -1.37 1.81 -6.05
CA GLY A 630 -1.76 0.67 -6.90
C GLY A 630 -2.67 -0.28 -6.12
N ILE A 631 -3.83 -0.60 -6.69
CA ILE A 631 -4.86 -1.45 -6.07
C ILE A 631 -5.12 -2.63 -6.99
N SER A 632 -5.10 -3.84 -6.44
CA SER A 632 -5.45 -5.05 -7.17
C SER A 632 -6.41 -5.93 -6.37
N VAL A 633 -6.77 -7.08 -6.92
CA VAL A 633 -7.66 -8.06 -6.30
C VAL A 633 -6.95 -9.39 -6.13
N ASP A 634 -7.43 -10.23 -5.22
CA ASP A 634 -6.84 -11.54 -4.93
C ASP A 634 -6.85 -12.48 -6.16
N THR A 635 -7.87 -12.35 -7.01
CA THR A 635 -8.03 -13.13 -8.26
C THR A 635 -7.26 -12.54 -9.46
N ALA A 636 -6.49 -11.49 -9.27
CA ALA A 636 -5.70 -10.87 -10.33
C ALA A 636 -4.49 -11.73 -10.75
N VAL A 637 -3.95 -11.44 -11.91
CA VAL A 637 -2.67 -12.04 -12.35
C VAL A 637 -1.52 -11.64 -11.42
N ASP A 638 -0.50 -12.48 -11.33
CA ASP A 638 0.57 -12.30 -10.34
C ASP A 638 1.33 -10.97 -10.49
N ILE A 639 1.61 -10.54 -11.71
CA ILE A 639 2.25 -9.24 -11.97
C ILE A 639 1.42 -8.07 -11.42
N ALA A 640 0.09 -8.15 -11.50
CA ALA A 640 -0.80 -7.12 -10.96
C ALA A 640 -0.79 -7.16 -9.42
N LYS A 641 -0.87 -8.35 -8.82
CA LYS A 641 -0.75 -8.54 -7.37
C LYS A 641 0.61 -8.07 -6.84
N GLU A 642 1.70 -8.34 -7.56
CA GLU A 642 3.06 -7.94 -7.14
C GLU A 642 3.24 -6.42 -7.19
N THR A 643 2.76 -5.78 -8.23
CA THR A 643 2.88 -4.32 -8.42
C THR A 643 2.00 -3.52 -7.46
N ALA A 644 0.87 -4.08 -7.02
CA ALA A 644 -0.10 -3.40 -6.17
C ALA A 644 0.43 -3.13 -4.76
N ASP A 645 0.05 -1.99 -4.19
CA ASP A 645 0.28 -1.62 -2.78
C ASP A 645 -0.82 -2.15 -1.86
N VAL A 646 -2.03 -2.34 -2.43
CA VAL A 646 -3.25 -2.76 -1.73
C VAL A 646 -3.92 -3.88 -2.53
N ILE A 647 -4.33 -4.95 -1.85
CA ILE A 647 -5.08 -6.06 -2.44
C ILE A 647 -6.44 -6.19 -1.76
N LEU A 648 -7.50 -6.22 -2.58
CA LEU A 648 -8.86 -6.48 -2.13
C LEU A 648 -9.12 -8.00 -2.22
N LEU A 649 -9.51 -8.62 -1.11
CA LEU A 649 -9.85 -10.05 -1.07
C LEU A 649 -11.21 -10.36 -1.69
N ASP A 650 -12.03 -9.35 -1.91
CA ASP A 650 -13.24 -9.43 -2.74
C ASP A 650 -13.12 -8.37 -3.86
N LYS A 651 -13.41 -8.76 -5.07
CA LYS A 651 -13.40 -7.89 -6.25
C LYS A 651 -14.64 -7.00 -6.29
N ASP A 652 -14.73 -6.09 -5.29
CA ASP A 652 -15.86 -5.17 -5.12
C ASP A 652 -15.39 -3.78 -4.66
N LEU A 653 -15.85 -2.73 -5.36
CA LEU A 653 -15.55 -1.32 -5.04
C LEU A 653 -16.09 -0.91 -3.65
N MET A 654 -17.11 -1.59 -3.11
CA MET A 654 -17.59 -1.36 -1.74
C MET A 654 -16.55 -1.73 -0.69
N VAL A 655 -15.68 -2.70 -0.99
CA VAL A 655 -14.55 -3.09 -0.13
C VAL A 655 -13.49 -1.98 -0.14
N LEU A 656 -13.24 -1.39 -1.31
CA LEU A 656 -12.32 -0.25 -1.45
C LEU A 656 -12.79 0.95 -0.63
N GLU A 657 -14.09 1.27 -0.63
CA GLU A 657 -14.64 2.35 0.19
C GLU A 657 -14.30 2.18 1.67
N LYS A 658 -14.44 0.96 2.21
CA LYS A 658 -14.09 0.68 3.60
C LYS A 658 -12.60 0.92 3.88
N GLY A 659 -11.73 0.52 2.95
CA GLY A 659 -10.30 0.80 3.01
C GLY A 659 -9.99 2.29 3.04
N LEU A 660 -10.61 3.05 2.15
CA LEU A 660 -10.45 4.50 2.06
C LEU A 660 -10.89 5.20 3.36
N VAL A 661 -12.05 4.84 3.90
CA VAL A 661 -12.57 5.40 5.16
C VAL A 661 -11.64 5.08 6.32
N GLU A 662 -11.11 3.86 6.41
CA GLU A 662 -10.18 3.49 7.48
C GLU A 662 -8.84 4.20 7.32
N GLY A 663 -8.32 4.35 6.09
CA GLY A 663 -7.12 5.15 5.80
C GLY A 663 -7.28 6.60 6.29
N ARG A 664 -8.43 7.22 6.06
CA ARG A 664 -8.75 8.57 6.57
C ARG A 664 -8.82 8.65 8.09
N LYS A 665 -9.32 7.59 8.78
CA LYS A 665 -9.31 7.53 10.25
C LYS A 665 -7.87 7.43 10.78
N VAL A 666 -7.03 6.62 10.15
CA VAL A 666 -5.61 6.50 10.52
C VAL A 666 -4.92 7.86 10.37
N TYR A 667 -5.06 8.50 9.20
CA TYR A 667 -4.54 9.84 8.94
C TYR A 667 -5.00 10.86 10.00
N ALA A 668 -6.30 10.89 10.30
CA ALA A 668 -6.86 11.80 11.28
C ALA A 668 -6.22 11.63 12.67
N ASN A 669 -6.08 10.39 13.15
CA ASN A 669 -5.53 10.12 14.47
C ASN A 669 -4.04 10.44 14.56
N MET A 670 -3.28 10.22 13.49
CA MET A 670 -1.88 10.64 13.41
C MET A 670 -1.76 12.18 13.44
N THR A 671 -2.56 12.88 12.63
CA THR A 671 -2.58 14.35 12.58
C THR A 671 -2.97 14.96 13.93
N LYS A 672 -3.95 14.38 14.63
CA LYS A 672 -4.31 14.79 15.99
C LYS A 672 -3.09 14.76 16.91
N TYR A 673 -2.42 13.61 16.97
CA TYR A 673 -1.25 13.46 17.84
C TYR A 673 -0.17 14.50 17.51
N ILE A 674 0.19 14.62 16.22
CA ILE A 674 1.25 15.54 15.80
C ILE A 674 0.91 16.99 16.18
N LYS A 675 -0.28 17.47 15.78
CA LYS A 675 -0.71 18.85 16.07
C LYS A 675 -0.78 19.15 17.56
N MET A 676 -1.29 18.22 18.37
CA MET A 676 -1.40 18.37 19.82
C MET A 676 -0.03 18.39 20.48
N THR A 677 0.83 17.42 20.18
CA THR A 677 2.16 17.29 20.82
C THR A 677 3.07 18.45 20.44
N VAL A 678 3.11 18.82 19.14
CA VAL A 678 3.93 19.95 18.68
C VAL A 678 3.44 21.27 19.30
N SER A 679 2.13 21.49 19.43
CA SER A 679 1.56 22.69 20.05
C SER A 679 1.84 22.74 21.55
N SER A 680 1.69 21.60 22.25
CA SER A 680 1.97 21.50 23.68
C SER A 680 3.45 21.77 23.98
N ASN A 681 4.36 21.12 23.24
CA ASN A 681 5.80 21.33 23.42
C ASN A 681 6.19 22.79 23.15
N PHE A 682 5.62 23.39 22.10
CA PHE A 682 5.88 24.81 21.81
C PHE A 682 5.40 25.74 22.93
N GLY A 683 4.22 25.47 23.52
CA GLY A 683 3.72 26.20 24.68
C GLY A 683 4.64 26.05 25.90
N ASN A 684 5.06 24.83 26.23
CA ASN A 684 5.98 24.57 27.35
C ASN A 684 7.29 25.34 27.21
N ILE A 685 7.84 25.49 25.98
CA ILE A 685 9.03 26.29 25.72
C ILE A 685 8.84 27.74 26.18
N PHE A 686 7.73 28.37 25.76
CA PHE A 686 7.44 29.75 26.09
C PHE A 686 7.26 29.92 27.62
N SER A 687 6.58 28.99 28.27
CA SER A 687 6.39 29.00 29.73
C SER A 687 7.72 28.87 30.46
N LEU A 688 8.59 27.94 30.02
CA LEU A 688 9.93 27.76 30.59
C LEU A 688 10.81 29.00 30.38
N LEU A 689 10.80 29.57 29.19
CA LEU A 689 11.58 30.78 28.89
C LEU A 689 11.13 31.96 29.77
N PHE A 690 9.80 32.18 29.87
CA PHE A 690 9.24 33.22 30.70
C PHE A 690 9.63 33.01 32.18
N ALA A 691 9.46 31.79 32.70
CA ALA A 691 9.81 31.44 34.05
C ALA A 691 11.31 31.65 34.34
N SER A 692 12.20 31.26 33.43
CA SER A 692 13.65 31.46 33.57
C SER A 692 14.07 32.94 33.61
N ILE A 693 13.28 33.84 33.01
CA ILE A 693 13.56 35.29 33.05
C ILE A 693 13.08 35.93 34.37
N PHE A 694 11.94 35.51 34.87
CA PHE A 694 11.24 36.23 35.97
C PHE A 694 11.34 35.56 37.32
N LEU A 695 11.58 34.24 37.39
CA LEU A 695 11.74 33.53 38.66
C LEU A 695 13.20 33.48 39.08
N PRO A 696 13.48 33.67 40.39
CA PRO A 696 14.85 33.59 40.96
C PRO A 696 15.29 32.15 41.29
N PHE A 697 14.68 31.13 40.66
CA PHE A 697 14.99 29.72 40.82
C PHE A 697 14.43 28.94 39.64
N LEU A 698 14.91 27.70 39.42
CA LEU A 698 14.40 26.84 38.35
C LEU A 698 12.90 26.54 38.53
N PRO A 699 12.07 26.79 37.51
CA PRO A 699 10.62 26.66 37.59
C PRO A 699 10.16 25.21 37.79
N MET A 700 10.95 24.25 37.34
CA MET A 700 10.72 22.81 37.49
C MET A 700 12.07 22.07 37.58
N ALA A 701 12.16 21.05 38.40
CA ALA A 701 13.37 20.23 38.44
C ALA A 701 13.53 19.41 37.15
N PRO A 702 14.76 19.14 36.68
CA PRO A 702 15.00 18.34 35.49
C PRO A 702 14.26 17.00 35.48
N ILE A 703 14.20 16.33 36.62
CA ILE A 703 13.51 15.04 36.78
C ILE A 703 11.99 15.17 36.57
N HIS A 704 11.40 16.29 37.00
CA HIS A 704 9.95 16.52 36.81
C HIS A 704 9.61 16.63 35.30
N LEU A 705 10.46 17.32 34.48
CA LEU A 705 10.26 17.43 33.03
C LEU A 705 10.30 16.06 32.37
N ILE A 706 11.25 15.21 32.75
CA ILE A 706 11.40 13.87 32.18
C ILE A 706 10.18 12.99 32.53
N VAL A 707 9.78 13.00 33.82
CA VAL A 707 8.60 12.23 34.28
C VAL A 707 7.32 12.74 33.62
N LEU A 708 7.14 14.07 33.51
CA LEU A 708 5.99 14.68 32.88
C LEU A 708 5.84 14.21 31.43
N ASN A 709 6.93 14.30 30.66
CA ASN A 709 6.92 13.88 29.23
C ASN A 709 6.64 12.38 29.07
N LEU A 710 7.27 11.53 29.89
CA LEU A 710 7.01 10.10 29.88
C LEU A 710 5.55 9.76 30.16
N VAL A 711 4.97 10.36 31.21
CA VAL A 711 3.56 10.12 31.60
C VAL A 711 2.60 10.65 30.53
N TYR A 712 2.91 11.81 29.92
CA TYR A 712 2.15 12.38 28.82
C TYR A 712 2.20 11.47 27.58
N ASP A 713 3.38 11.03 27.18
CA ASP A 713 3.58 10.14 26.04
C ASP A 713 2.86 8.80 26.23
N LEU A 714 2.95 8.19 27.41
CA LEU A 714 2.20 6.99 27.76
C LEU A 714 0.67 7.23 27.69
N SER A 715 0.21 8.41 28.08
CA SER A 715 -1.19 8.80 27.98
C SER A 715 -1.65 8.89 26.51
N CYS A 716 -0.76 9.28 25.61
CA CYS A 716 -1.03 9.41 24.18
C CYS A 716 -1.03 8.09 23.40
N ILE A 717 -0.53 6.97 23.96
CA ILE A 717 -0.49 5.65 23.30
C ILE A 717 -1.88 5.19 22.83
N ALA A 718 -2.95 5.62 23.49
CA ALA A 718 -4.31 5.27 23.11
C ALA A 718 -4.90 6.13 21.96
N LEU A 719 -4.23 7.20 21.52
CA LEU A 719 -4.74 8.08 20.44
C LEU A 719 -5.01 7.38 19.10
N PRO A 720 -4.24 6.37 18.67
CA PRO A 720 -4.61 5.57 17.49
C PRO A 720 -6.01 4.97 17.55
N PHE A 721 -6.57 4.78 18.75
CA PHE A 721 -7.91 4.22 18.97
C PHE A 721 -9.00 5.29 19.12
N ASP A 722 -8.67 6.57 18.97
CA ASP A 722 -9.65 7.65 19.11
C ASP A 722 -10.68 7.65 17.97
N ARG A 723 -11.85 8.22 18.29
CA ARG A 723 -12.95 8.38 17.33
C ARG A 723 -12.67 9.55 16.39
N VAL A 724 -13.02 9.37 15.12
CA VAL A 724 -12.92 10.42 14.09
C VAL A 724 -14.32 10.91 13.74
N ASP A 725 -14.47 12.21 13.59
CA ASP A 725 -15.74 12.83 13.23
C ASP A 725 -16.10 12.53 11.76
N LYS A 726 -17.36 12.20 11.49
CA LYS A 726 -17.84 11.84 10.14
C LYS A 726 -17.56 12.93 9.09
N ASP A 727 -17.65 14.20 9.50
CA ASP A 727 -17.41 15.32 8.56
C ASP A 727 -15.97 15.38 8.07
N PHE A 728 -15.01 14.88 8.88
CA PHE A 728 -13.62 14.79 8.50
C PHE A 728 -13.40 13.76 7.37
N LEU A 729 -14.14 12.65 7.42
CA LEU A 729 -14.00 11.54 6.48
C LEU A 729 -14.50 11.86 5.08
N LYS A 730 -15.33 12.89 4.92
CA LYS A 730 -15.97 13.24 3.62
C LYS A 730 -15.03 13.85 2.58
N LYS A 731 -13.83 14.28 2.96
CA LYS A 731 -12.89 14.94 2.04
C LYS A 731 -11.51 14.29 2.12
N PRO A 732 -10.84 14.11 0.98
CA PRO A 732 -9.44 13.73 0.97
C PRO A 732 -8.59 14.78 1.69
N ARG A 733 -7.49 14.35 2.32
CA ARG A 733 -6.57 15.21 3.06
C ARG A 733 -5.15 14.85 2.69
N ILE A 734 -4.34 15.87 2.46
CA ILE A 734 -2.92 15.75 2.14
C ILE A 734 -2.11 16.33 3.31
N TRP A 735 -0.93 15.78 3.56
CA TRP A 735 -0.01 16.30 4.55
C TRP A 735 0.56 17.65 4.15
N GLU A 736 0.47 18.63 5.06
CA GLU A 736 1.05 19.96 4.90
C GLU A 736 1.77 20.41 6.16
N ALA A 737 3.09 20.46 6.17
CA ALA A 737 3.89 20.98 7.28
C ALA A 737 3.51 22.42 7.65
N LYS A 738 3.06 23.24 6.68
CA LYS A 738 2.58 24.61 6.91
C LYS A 738 1.35 24.66 7.80
N SER A 739 0.43 23.70 7.65
CA SER A 739 -0.76 23.59 8.51
C SER A 739 -0.36 23.31 9.96
N ILE A 740 0.59 22.42 10.18
CA ILE A 740 1.08 22.05 11.51
C ILE A 740 1.81 23.23 12.17
N THR A 741 2.70 23.91 11.45
CA THR A 741 3.41 25.08 11.93
C THR A 741 2.46 26.22 12.30
N ARG A 742 1.44 26.47 11.49
CA ARG A 742 0.40 27.45 11.75
C ARG A 742 -0.41 27.09 13.00
N PHE A 743 -0.81 25.85 13.13
CA PHE A 743 -1.55 25.33 14.28
C PHE A 743 -0.74 25.50 15.58
N MET A 744 0.53 25.12 15.56
CA MET A 744 1.48 25.30 16.67
C MET A 744 1.58 26.76 17.12
N ALA A 745 1.73 27.68 16.17
CA ALA A 745 1.87 29.11 16.47
C ALA A 745 0.60 29.73 17.07
N TRP A 746 -0.61 29.20 16.77
CA TRP A 746 -1.85 29.69 17.33
C TRP A 746 -2.20 29.08 18.71
N PHE A 747 -1.98 27.78 18.88
CA PHE A 747 -2.43 27.06 20.07
C PHE A 747 -1.35 26.91 21.16
N GLY A 748 -0.06 26.89 20.78
CA GLY A 748 1.03 26.80 21.73
C GLY A 748 1.05 27.95 22.76
N PRO A 749 1.05 29.22 22.33
CA PRO A 749 1.13 30.36 23.27
C PRO A 749 -0.06 30.48 24.23
N ILE A 750 -1.20 29.86 23.93
CA ILE A 750 -2.37 29.91 24.82
C ILE A 750 -2.08 29.21 26.14
N SER A 751 -1.46 28.03 26.11
CA SER A 751 -1.09 27.30 27.33
C SER A 751 -0.15 28.13 28.20
N SER A 752 0.83 28.81 27.61
CA SER A 752 1.81 29.62 28.31
C SER A 752 1.18 30.76 29.11
N VAL A 753 0.09 31.37 28.62
CA VAL A 753 -0.64 32.40 29.37
C VAL A 753 -1.20 31.83 30.68
N PHE A 754 -1.67 30.60 30.67
CA PHE A 754 -2.24 29.94 31.84
C PHE A 754 -1.15 29.37 32.75
N ASP A 755 -0.02 28.93 32.22
CA ASP A 755 1.18 28.61 33.02
C ASP A 755 1.66 29.85 33.80
N ILE A 756 1.76 31.00 33.12
CA ILE A 756 2.14 32.26 33.76
C ILE A 756 1.15 32.65 34.87
N LEU A 757 -0.15 32.49 34.64
CA LEU A 757 -1.17 32.71 35.65
C LEU A 757 -0.98 31.75 36.84
N THR A 758 -0.64 30.51 36.57
CA THR A 758 -0.32 29.49 37.60
C THR A 758 0.94 29.88 38.38
N PHE A 759 1.98 30.42 37.75
CA PHE A 759 3.18 30.93 38.42
C PHE A 759 2.83 32.05 39.40
N ILE A 760 2.02 33.00 38.97
CA ILE A 760 1.57 34.10 39.83
C ILE A 760 0.77 33.56 41.03
N ILE A 761 -0.15 32.64 40.80
CA ILE A 761 -0.95 32.04 41.88
C ILE A 761 -0.08 31.26 42.85
N LEU A 762 0.86 30.47 42.36
CA LEU A 762 1.77 29.68 43.20
C LEU A 762 2.71 30.58 43.99
N TYR A 763 3.32 31.59 43.34
CA TYR A 763 4.37 32.40 43.96
C TYR A 763 3.81 33.37 45.00
N PHE A 764 2.65 33.97 44.77
CA PHE A 764 2.09 35.01 45.63
C PHE A 764 0.94 34.55 46.54
N VAL A 765 0.29 33.42 46.24
CA VAL A 765 -0.91 32.98 47.01
C VAL A 765 -0.68 31.61 47.64
N ILE A 766 -0.49 30.56 46.87
CA ILE A 766 -0.55 29.20 47.41
C ILE A 766 0.66 28.85 48.25
N VAL A 767 1.89 29.06 47.76
CA VAL A 767 3.07 28.68 48.50
C VAL A 767 3.25 29.53 49.77
N PRO A 768 3.09 30.86 49.72
CA PRO A 768 3.11 31.67 50.97
C PRO A 768 2.04 31.27 51.98
N MET A 769 0.86 30.86 51.52
CA MET A 769 -0.22 30.40 52.42
C MET A 769 0.09 29.08 53.09
N ILE A 770 0.86 28.18 52.47
CA ILE A 770 1.28 26.87 53.00
C ILE A 770 2.46 27.06 53.97
N THR A 771 3.43 27.85 53.53
CA THR A 771 4.71 28.02 54.29
C THR A 771 4.62 29.07 55.38
N GLY A 772 3.71 30.02 55.28
CA GLY A 772 3.60 31.19 56.16
C GLY A 772 4.58 32.31 55.82
N TYR A 773 5.38 32.20 54.74
CA TYR A 773 6.36 33.21 54.33
C TYR A 773 6.48 33.28 52.81
N GLY A 774 6.95 34.42 52.27
CA GLY A 774 7.29 34.57 50.87
C GLY A 774 8.70 34.05 50.57
N TYR A 775 9.01 33.94 49.26
CA TYR A 775 10.35 33.55 48.84
C TYR A 775 11.41 34.53 49.30
N VAL A 776 12.46 34.02 49.95
CA VAL A 776 13.67 34.78 50.37
C VAL A 776 14.91 34.03 49.89
N HIS A 777 15.67 34.66 49.01
CA HIS A 777 16.88 34.04 48.43
C HIS A 777 17.92 33.75 49.53
N GLY A 778 18.44 32.51 49.53
CA GLY A 778 19.48 32.09 50.49
C GLY A 778 19.01 31.76 51.89
N ALA A 779 17.68 31.81 52.16
CA ALA A 779 17.12 31.36 53.45
C ALA A 779 16.98 29.82 53.49
N ASP A 780 17.14 29.19 54.65
CA ASP A 780 16.91 27.75 54.87
C ASP A 780 15.51 27.30 54.43
N SER A 781 14.55 28.22 54.47
CA SER A 781 13.15 28.01 54.05
C SER A 781 12.94 28.03 52.53
N ALA A 782 13.90 28.49 51.72
CA ALA A 782 13.78 28.62 50.26
C ALA A 782 13.56 27.25 49.59
N GLY A 783 14.18 26.19 50.10
CA GLY A 783 14.08 24.84 49.52
C GLY A 783 12.63 24.28 49.51
N LEU A 784 11.87 24.47 50.64
CA LEU A 784 10.46 24.03 50.70
C LEU A 784 9.58 24.89 49.81
N PHE A 785 9.85 26.20 49.71
CA PHE A 785 9.11 27.10 48.81
C PHE A 785 9.27 26.64 47.35
N ILE A 786 10.50 26.41 46.91
CA ILE A 786 10.81 25.95 45.54
C ILE A 786 10.14 24.60 45.28
N MET A 787 10.25 23.65 46.19
CA MET A 787 9.65 22.31 46.02
C MET A 787 8.13 22.37 45.88
N LEU A 788 7.42 23.16 46.67
CA LEU A 788 5.97 23.35 46.55
C LEU A 788 5.58 24.05 45.23
N PHE A 789 6.35 25.07 44.83
CA PHE A 789 6.14 25.75 43.54
C PHE A 789 6.29 24.80 42.37
N GLN A 790 7.41 24.07 42.32
CA GLN A 790 7.71 23.08 41.28
C GLN A 790 6.64 21.98 41.24
N THR A 791 6.16 21.49 42.39
CA THR A 791 5.09 20.49 42.46
C THR A 791 3.78 21.03 41.88
N GLY A 792 3.45 22.29 42.18
CA GLY A 792 2.23 22.92 41.69
C GLY A 792 2.22 23.03 40.19
N TRP A 793 3.31 23.51 39.59
CA TRP A 793 3.39 23.59 38.14
C TRP A 793 3.48 22.21 37.46
N PHE A 794 4.17 21.23 38.06
CA PHE A 794 4.22 19.86 37.60
C PHE A 794 2.82 19.22 37.45
N ILE A 795 1.96 19.41 38.46
CA ILE A 795 0.57 18.91 38.43
C ILE A 795 -0.27 19.67 37.39
N GLU A 796 -0.16 21.02 37.39
CA GLU A 796 -0.90 21.86 36.44
C GLU A 796 -0.55 21.51 35.00
N SER A 797 0.74 21.39 34.65
CA SER A 797 1.20 21.04 33.32
C SER A 797 0.65 19.69 32.84
N MET A 798 0.54 18.67 33.69
CA MET A 798 -0.07 17.41 33.33
C MET A 798 -1.56 17.55 33.04
N TRP A 799 -2.30 18.35 33.84
CA TRP A 799 -3.72 18.56 33.61
C TRP A 799 -3.99 19.43 32.36
N SER A 800 -3.23 20.51 32.15
CA SER A 800 -3.37 21.37 31.00
C SER A 800 -3.07 20.60 29.69
N GLN A 801 -2.02 19.78 29.66
CA GLN A 801 -1.70 18.91 28.53
C GLN A 801 -2.78 17.84 28.28
N THR A 802 -3.36 17.26 29.34
CA THR A 802 -4.48 16.32 29.23
C THR A 802 -5.72 16.99 28.65
N MET A 803 -6.05 18.20 29.11
CA MET A 803 -7.21 18.96 28.64
C MET A 803 -7.04 19.40 27.18
N VAL A 804 -5.83 19.75 26.75
CA VAL A 804 -5.51 20.06 25.36
C VAL A 804 -5.87 18.90 24.42
N ILE A 805 -5.57 17.65 24.81
CA ILE A 805 -5.95 16.47 24.01
C ILE A 805 -7.45 16.48 23.73
N TYR A 806 -8.27 16.69 24.74
CA TYR A 806 -9.74 16.72 24.57
C TYR A 806 -10.22 17.90 23.74
N MET A 807 -9.59 19.07 23.87
CA MET A 807 -10.00 20.27 23.16
C MET A 807 -9.61 20.27 21.69
N LEU A 808 -8.41 19.76 21.38
CA LEU A 808 -7.84 19.84 20.03
C LEU A 808 -8.16 18.63 19.14
N ARG A 809 -8.62 17.50 19.69
CA ARG A 809 -8.90 16.27 18.92
C ARG A 809 -10.03 16.39 17.90
N SER A 810 -10.90 17.39 18.03
CA SER A 810 -12.08 17.58 17.19
C SER A 810 -12.42 19.07 17.08
N PRO A 811 -12.97 19.55 15.95
CA PRO A 811 -13.50 20.91 15.84
C PRO A 811 -14.71 21.14 16.74
N LYS A 812 -15.41 20.08 17.16
CA LYS A 812 -16.64 20.08 17.96
C LYS A 812 -16.32 20.28 19.44
N LEU A 813 -17.34 20.60 20.25
CA LEU A 813 -17.21 20.72 21.69
C LEU A 813 -16.97 19.33 22.31
N PRO A 814 -15.89 19.16 23.10
CA PRO A 814 -15.56 17.87 23.73
C PRO A 814 -16.66 17.45 24.70
N PHE A 815 -16.85 16.13 24.85
CA PHE A 815 -17.83 15.45 25.69
C PHE A 815 -19.30 15.69 25.32
N VAL A 816 -19.66 16.85 24.74
CA VAL A 816 -21.04 17.20 24.35
C VAL A 816 -21.32 16.75 22.91
N GLN A 817 -20.51 17.21 21.96
CA GLN A 817 -20.72 16.96 20.52
C GLN A 817 -19.80 15.87 19.97
N SER A 818 -18.59 15.73 20.53
CA SER A 818 -17.64 14.70 20.12
C SER A 818 -17.03 14.05 21.38
N ARG A 819 -17.29 12.75 21.56
CA ARG A 819 -16.79 12.00 22.73
C ARG A 819 -15.51 11.28 22.37
N PRO A 820 -14.44 11.43 23.20
CA PRO A 820 -13.22 10.63 23.03
C PRO A 820 -13.50 9.13 23.16
N ALA A 821 -12.61 8.31 22.62
CA ALA A 821 -12.65 6.88 22.87
C ALA A 821 -12.37 6.59 24.36
N PHE A 822 -12.97 5.54 24.89
CA PHE A 822 -12.80 5.16 26.30
C PHE A 822 -11.33 4.93 26.65
N ALA A 823 -10.56 4.28 25.77
CA ALA A 823 -9.14 4.05 25.96
C ALA A 823 -8.35 5.37 26.15
N VAL A 824 -8.64 6.40 25.32
CA VAL A 824 -8.00 7.73 25.44
C VAL A 824 -8.36 8.37 26.76
N MET A 825 -9.64 8.32 27.16
CA MET A 825 -10.08 8.87 28.45
C MET A 825 -9.41 8.16 29.63
N ALA A 826 -9.32 6.83 29.59
CA ALA A 826 -8.74 6.04 30.67
C ALA A 826 -7.23 6.31 30.83
N THR A 827 -6.45 6.31 29.73
CA THR A 827 -4.99 6.52 29.80
C THR A 827 -4.64 7.93 30.20
N THR A 828 -5.31 8.96 29.65
CA THR A 828 -5.02 10.36 29.97
C THR A 828 -5.44 10.72 31.38
N LEU A 829 -6.61 10.26 31.84
CA LEU A 829 -7.06 10.50 33.22
C LEU A 829 -6.18 9.75 34.22
N LEU A 830 -5.77 8.52 33.91
CA LEU A 830 -4.85 7.76 34.75
C LEU A 830 -3.52 8.48 34.91
N GLY A 831 -2.95 9.02 33.81
CA GLY A 831 -1.72 9.81 33.86
C GLY A 831 -1.85 11.07 34.70
N ALA A 832 -2.93 11.85 34.50
CA ALA A 832 -3.17 13.05 35.28
C ALA A 832 -3.37 12.75 36.78
N LEU A 833 -4.13 11.70 37.11
CA LEU A 833 -4.31 11.27 38.49
C LEU A 833 -3.01 10.76 39.10
N LEU A 834 -2.21 9.99 38.39
CA LEU A 834 -0.91 9.50 38.87
C LEU A 834 -0.03 10.67 39.30
N VAL A 835 0.14 11.70 38.47
CA VAL A 835 0.94 12.88 38.78
C VAL A 835 0.34 13.66 39.97
N THR A 836 -1.00 13.77 40.03
CA THR A 836 -1.69 14.45 41.13
C THR A 836 -1.48 13.80 42.52
N PHE A 837 -1.48 12.45 42.55
CA PHE A 837 -1.31 11.72 43.83
C PHE A 837 0.15 11.40 44.16
N LEU A 838 1.09 11.64 43.29
CA LEU A 838 2.52 11.37 43.46
C LEU A 838 3.13 12.10 44.67
N PRO A 839 2.80 13.39 44.96
CA PRO A 839 3.27 14.09 46.15
C PRO A 839 2.78 13.49 47.51
N TYR A 840 1.74 12.68 47.48
CA TYR A 840 1.14 12.03 48.65
C TYR A 840 1.59 10.56 48.82
N GLY A 841 2.37 10.06 47.86
CA GLY A 841 2.83 8.67 47.81
C GLY A 841 4.26 8.46 48.30
N PRO A 842 4.74 7.21 48.35
CA PRO A 842 6.09 6.88 48.81
C PRO A 842 7.20 7.41 47.89
N LEU A 843 6.90 7.77 46.66
CA LEU A 843 7.84 8.33 45.67
C LEU A 843 8.03 9.86 45.82
N ALA A 844 7.30 10.52 46.74
CA ALA A 844 7.33 11.97 46.88
C ALA A 844 8.74 12.49 47.23
N SER A 845 9.42 11.85 48.20
CA SER A 845 10.78 12.20 48.59
C SER A 845 11.79 11.95 47.46
N LEU A 846 11.63 10.85 46.73
CA LEU A 846 12.47 10.47 45.60
C LEU A 846 12.43 11.48 44.46
N LEU A 847 11.23 12.00 44.15
CA LEU A 847 10.99 12.97 43.10
C LEU A 847 11.06 14.43 43.59
N LYS A 848 11.36 14.66 44.88
CA LYS A 848 11.41 16.00 45.47
C LYS A 848 10.12 16.79 45.22
N VAL A 849 8.96 16.18 45.48
CA VAL A 849 7.63 16.81 45.40
C VAL A 849 6.98 16.84 46.75
N ALA A 850 6.17 17.88 47.03
CA ALA A 850 5.52 18.09 48.33
C ALA A 850 4.00 18.23 48.18
N PRO A 851 3.21 17.77 49.17
CA PRO A 851 1.76 17.84 49.15
C PRO A 851 1.25 19.28 49.16
N LEU A 852 0.27 19.59 48.30
CA LEU A 852 -0.40 20.89 48.19
C LEU A 852 -1.74 20.88 48.90
N ASN A 853 -2.23 22.06 49.26
CA ASN A 853 -3.50 22.23 50.00
C ASN A 853 -4.73 22.15 49.08
N ALA A 854 -5.93 21.97 49.63
CA ALA A 854 -7.17 21.87 48.89
C ALA A 854 -7.50 23.12 48.04
N LEU A 855 -7.07 24.33 48.48
CA LEU A 855 -7.27 25.57 47.77
C LEU A 855 -6.55 25.56 46.39
N TYR A 856 -5.35 24.95 46.33
CA TYR A 856 -4.63 24.80 45.09
C TYR A 856 -5.48 24.06 44.05
N PHE A 857 -6.11 22.95 44.39
CA PHE A 857 -6.94 22.17 43.44
C PHE A 857 -8.19 22.92 43.00
N LEU A 858 -8.77 23.76 43.87
CA LEU A 858 -9.90 24.62 43.52
C LEU A 858 -9.48 25.69 42.48
N LEU A 859 -8.32 26.34 42.70
CA LEU A 859 -7.76 27.32 41.77
C LEU A 859 -7.30 26.67 40.46
N LEU A 860 -6.67 25.50 40.53
CA LEU A 860 -6.32 24.69 39.34
C LEU A 860 -7.55 24.42 38.51
N ALA A 861 -8.68 23.98 39.07
CA ALA A 861 -9.91 23.74 38.36
C ALA A 861 -10.42 25.03 37.65
N GLY A 862 -10.29 26.19 38.31
CA GLY A 862 -10.61 27.51 37.75
C GLY A 862 -9.70 27.87 36.56
N VAL A 863 -8.40 27.68 36.68
CA VAL A 863 -7.40 27.91 35.61
C VAL A 863 -7.69 27.02 34.42
N LEU A 864 -7.92 25.74 34.63
CA LEU A 864 -8.23 24.77 33.59
C LEU A 864 -9.56 25.11 32.88
N PHE A 865 -10.58 25.56 33.62
CA PHE A 865 -11.83 25.99 33.01
C PHE A 865 -11.63 27.21 32.09
N LEU A 866 -10.89 28.21 32.52
CA LEU A 866 -10.57 29.42 31.76
C LEU A 866 -9.72 29.07 30.55
N TYR A 867 -8.76 28.15 30.70
CA TYR A 867 -7.95 27.63 29.62
C TYR A 867 -8.82 26.96 28.53
N MET A 868 -9.69 26.04 28.92
CA MET A 868 -10.61 25.37 27.97
C MET A 868 -11.52 26.37 27.25
N ALA A 869 -12.04 27.36 27.95
CA ALA A 869 -12.85 28.42 27.35
C ALA A 869 -12.05 29.23 26.31
N SER A 870 -10.82 29.62 26.64
CA SER A 870 -9.92 30.36 25.74
C SER A 870 -9.54 29.55 24.51
N VAL A 871 -9.16 28.29 24.69
CA VAL A 871 -8.89 27.38 23.56
C VAL A 871 -10.13 27.24 22.66
N THR A 872 -11.32 27.16 23.23
CA THR A 872 -12.57 27.06 22.44
C THR A 872 -12.82 28.32 21.61
N LEU A 873 -12.62 29.53 22.17
CA LEU A 873 -12.75 30.78 21.46
C LEU A 873 -11.75 30.89 20.31
N VAL A 874 -10.46 30.60 20.58
CA VAL A 874 -9.42 30.65 19.57
C VAL A 874 -9.68 29.59 18.49
N LYS A 875 -10.17 28.40 18.83
CA LYS A 875 -10.58 27.36 17.91
C LYS A 875 -11.64 27.84 16.92
N HIS A 876 -12.70 28.46 17.40
CA HIS A 876 -13.75 29.02 16.54
C HIS A 876 -13.20 30.09 15.58
N TYR A 877 -12.36 30.99 16.09
CA TYR A 877 -11.70 31.99 15.25
C TYR A 877 -10.78 31.39 14.21
N TYR A 878 -9.96 30.40 14.59
CA TYR A 878 -9.02 29.70 13.72
C TYR A 878 -9.77 29.00 12.56
N ILE A 879 -10.82 28.22 12.88
CA ILE A 879 -11.64 27.54 11.88
C ILE A 879 -12.34 28.55 10.94
N GLY A 880 -12.86 29.64 11.49
CA GLY A 880 -13.49 30.69 10.69
C GLY A 880 -12.53 31.34 9.70
N LYS A 881 -11.25 31.55 10.11
CA LYS A 881 -10.22 32.22 9.31
C LYS A 881 -9.60 31.31 8.26
N TYR A 882 -9.26 30.09 8.63
CA TYR A 882 -8.47 29.19 7.77
C TYR A 882 -9.31 28.09 7.12
N LYS A 883 -10.57 27.90 7.54
CA LYS A 883 -11.50 26.85 7.08
C LYS A 883 -10.91 25.42 7.19
N GLU A 884 -9.91 25.26 8.04
CA GLU A 884 -9.26 23.98 8.33
C GLU A 884 -9.24 23.73 9.85
N TRP A 885 -9.07 22.45 10.25
CA TRP A 885 -8.85 22.07 11.64
C TRP A 885 -7.76 20.99 11.77
N LEU A 886 -8.02 19.80 11.25
CA LEU A 886 -7.09 18.64 11.25
C LEU A 886 -6.63 18.34 9.84
#